data_e5833f5354a9e7651291621f591333e9
#
_entry.id   e5833f5354a9e7651291621f591333e9
#
_cell.length_a   1.000
_cell.length_b   1.000
_cell.length_c   1.000
_cell.angle_alpha   90.00
_cell.angle_beta   90.00
_cell.angle_gamma   90.00
#
_symmetry.space_group_name_H-M   'P 1'
#
loop_
_entity.id
_entity.type
_entity.pdbx_description
1 polymer ?
#
loop_
_entity_poly.entity_id
_entity_poly.type
_entity_poly.pdbx_seq_one_letter_code
_entity_poly.pdbx_strand_id
1 'polypeptide(L)'
;MVWFQLILLQVIPLQIRWALVLLLAVLFCVLCPRSLLNAQDLPAQAQDQPAVVTLGLEERLSLDWEETIRPLLRTHCGECHMDSSNEGGVNLDDYQNIERIREHGSTWEQVRGVIRADAMPPPESSQLSPADRIKLTTWIQTALHDIDCGCSPPTPTVTLRRLNQVEYDNTVRDLLGLDITPSKSIGFVSDDVGNGFDNQGEVLTLPPIMLEKYLLAGSFISKALIETDREQLRKQRFDGGQLLFSQKLSIPLYLAAGEYDLVLRMEFGDSQPETCKARIAMDGATIGEHEVKSMEDSFKHEFVLEKGEHLLTIEYLEASTPEKQNDATVPLHIQSIRLSGPGEGLPAYPKHHEMFAVATPSDKDAPDQEAIGQSEAARRVFHRLLPRAYRRPVSDEEVQAIVSICEKADASGFSYEESLRFGLQAVLVSPNFLFRTERIAAGDSLDDFALATRLSYFLWSTMPDDDLFALARLGKLREPGVLKTQVSRMLESPKSEALLKGFFAQWLGLRNLSKIDVDRTKFPGWNERLQAAMIHETELFCGHLLRHGSIDEMADANYTFVNPRMAEFYGFSFEGKDPADLYRRSRGKRGASERRLGDYDDEDKWIRVELQNNRKGLLTHASILALTSNPTRTSPVKRGKWILENVLGDPPPSAPPGVPALEQAEHSEDMSLRRRLEIHRSNPSCAGCHKLMDPIGLGLENFDVIGRWRELDGKNSIDAKGELSDGQSFEGPAQLVALLSTRKPQIAENFVTRMLTYALGRGLQREDKCDIERILKMASTDSRSIRSIVEAIVMCDAFQQKPNVSQLGKLTDAN
;
A
#
# COMPACT_ATOMS: atom_id res chain seq x y z
N MET A 1 -37.15 -23.66 -36.68
CA MET A 1 -38.47 -23.03 -36.36
C MET A 1 -38.36 -21.92 -35.28
N VAL A 2 -37.29 -21.83 -34.51
CA VAL A 2 -37.11 -20.81 -33.47
C VAL A 2 -36.54 -19.46 -34.01
N TRP A 3 -35.88 -19.46 -35.17
CA TRP A 3 -35.32 -18.24 -35.81
C TRP A 3 -36.34 -17.41 -36.62
N PHE A 4 -37.48 -17.94 -36.89
CA PHE A 4 -38.53 -17.23 -37.67
C PHE A 4 -39.50 -16.43 -36.76
N GLN A 5 -39.51 -16.70 -35.43
CA GLN A 5 -40.35 -15.98 -34.48
C GLN A 5 -39.71 -14.71 -33.92
N LEU A 6 -38.38 -14.53 -34.02
CA LEU A 6 -37.67 -13.36 -33.52
C LEU A 6 -37.68 -12.16 -34.48
N ILE A 7 -37.95 -12.39 -35.78
CA ILE A 7 -37.98 -11.31 -36.78
C ILE A 7 -39.35 -10.62 -36.83
N LEU A 8 -40.42 -11.28 -36.44
CA LEU A 8 -41.78 -10.71 -36.45
C LEU A 8 -42.10 -9.73 -35.32
N LEU A 9 -41.25 -9.68 -34.30
CA LEU A 9 -41.42 -8.79 -33.13
C LEU A 9 -40.78 -7.37 -33.29
N GLN A 10 -40.04 -7.14 -34.39
CA GLN A 10 -39.43 -5.84 -34.63
C GLN A 10 -40.29 -4.84 -35.41
N VAL A 11 -41.44 -5.22 -35.95
CA VAL A 11 -42.24 -4.39 -36.84
C VAL A 11 -43.56 -3.86 -36.19
N ILE A 12 -43.79 -4.16 -34.91
CA ILE A 12 -45.04 -3.74 -34.22
C ILE A 12 -44.75 -2.45 -33.39
N PRO A 13 -45.54 -1.37 -33.58
CA PRO A 13 -45.42 -0.13 -32.80
C PRO A 13 -45.51 -0.37 -31.26
N LEU A 14 -44.74 0.38 -30.50
CA LEU A 14 -44.56 0.23 -29.05
C LEU A 14 -45.91 0.21 -28.27
N GLN A 15 -46.92 0.95 -28.76
CA GLN A 15 -48.26 1.01 -28.17
C GLN A 15 -49.04 -0.30 -28.20
N ILE A 16 -48.82 -1.15 -29.25
CA ILE A 16 -49.48 -2.44 -29.38
C ILE A 16 -48.79 -3.52 -28.54
N ARG A 17 -47.51 -3.36 -28.26
CA ARG A 17 -46.75 -4.27 -27.35
C ARG A 17 -47.29 -4.22 -25.91
N TRP A 18 -47.58 -3.04 -25.38
CA TRP A 18 -48.15 -2.90 -24.05
C TRP A 18 -49.57 -3.44 -23.92
N ALA A 19 -50.40 -3.29 -24.93
CA ALA A 19 -51.74 -3.85 -24.99
C ALA A 19 -51.74 -5.39 -24.98
N LEU A 20 -50.80 -6.02 -25.71
CA LEU A 20 -50.66 -7.49 -25.73
C LEU A 20 -50.14 -8.08 -24.42
N VAL A 21 -49.18 -7.37 -23.71
CA VAL A 21 -48.70 -7.79 -22.42
C VAL A 21 -49.79 -7.67 -21.33
N LEU A 22 -50.61 -6.61 -21.37
CA LEU A 22 -51.78 -6.47 -20.50
C LEU A 22 -52.84 -7.51 -20.75
N LEU A 23 -53.11 -7.87 -22.00
CA LEU A 23 -54.07 -8.86 -22.37
C LEU A 23 -53.62 -10.28 -21.95
N LEU A 24 -52.32 -10.60 -22.05
CA LEU A 24 -51.75 -11.86 -21.58
C LEU A 24 -51.74 -11.96 -20.05
N ALA A 25 -51.49 -10.83 -19.32
CA ALA A 25 -51.56 -10.81 -17.89
C ALA A 25 -52.98 -11.01 -17.36
N VAL A 26 -54.01 -10.44 -18.05
CA VAL A 26 -55.43 -10.62 -17.70
C VAL A 26 -55.90 -12.06 -18.02
N LEU A 27 -55.40 -12.65 -19.12
CA LEU A 27 -55.75 -14.04 -19.46
C LEU A 27 -55.14 -15.04 -18.46
N PHE A 28 -53.94 -14.74 -17.94
CA PHE A 28 -53.28 -15.59 -16.92
C PHE A 28 -54.01 -15.53 -15.57
N CYS A 29 -54.64 -14.41 -15.20
CA CYS A 29 -55.43 -14.25 -14.01
C CYS A 29 -56.82 -14.91 -14.09
N VAL A 30 -57.37 -15.16 -15.32
CA VAL A 30 -58.69 -15.74 -15.51
C VAL A 30 -58.65 -17.28 -15.69
N LEU A 31 -57.50 -17.85 -16.02
CA LEU A 31 -57.32 -19.29 -16.27
C LEU A 31 -56.71 -20.08 -15.08
N CYS A 32 -56.50 -19.45 -13.92
CA CYS A 32 -56.13 -20.20 -12.72
C CYS A 32 -57.38 -20.75 -12.03
N PRO A 33 -57.64 -22.07 -11.96
CA PRO A 33 -58.77 -22.62 -11.26
C PRO A 33 -58.59 -22.34 -9.77
N ARG A 34 -59.50 -21.53 -9.18
CA ARG A 34 -59.69 -21.44 -7.77
C ARG A 34 -60.25 -22.80 -7.26
N SER A 35 -59.35 -23.67 -6.80
CA SER A 35 -59.76 -24.74 -5.92
C SER A 35 -60.13 -24.15 -4.55
N LEU A 36 -61.40 -23.93 -4.34
CA LEU A 36 -62.01 -23.74 -3.04
C LEU A 36 -61.82 -25.05 -2.23
N LEU A 37 -60.78 -25.09 -1.40
CA LEU A 37 -60.71 -26.05 -0.31
C LEU A 37 -61.58 -25.55 0.83
N ASN A 38 -62.71 -26.24 0.99
CA ASN A 38 -63.58 -26.10 2.12
C ASN A 38 -62.82 -26.37 3.42
N ALA A 39 -62.82 -25.37 4.30
CA ALA A 39 -62.31 -25.48 5.69
C ALA A 39 -63.35 -26.15 6.59
N GLN A 40 -63.52 -27.46 6.44
CA GLN A 40 -64.23 -28.31 7.41
C GLN A 40 -63.76 -29.72 7.16
N ASP A 41 -62.79 -30.15 7.93
CA ASP A 41 -62.44 -31.54 8.33
C ASP A 41 -60.90 -31.66 8.46
N LEU A 42 -60.38 -31.05 9.52
CA LEU A 42 -59.06 -31.40 10.08
C LEU A 42 -59.30 -31.60 11.60
N PRO A 43 -58.85 -32.71 12.17
CA PRO A 43 -59.06 -32.97 13.60
C PRO A 43 -58.22 -31.97 14.41
N ALA A 44 -58.83 -31.31 15.36
CA ALA A 44 -58.20 -30.47 16.36
C ALA A 44 -57.20 -31.27 17.20
N GLN A 45 -55.90 -31.24 16.84
CA GLN A 45 -54.76 -31.48 17.72
C GLN A 45 -53.49 -31.01 17.01
N ALA A 46 -53.34 -29.70 16.84
CA ALA A 46 -52.06 -29.06 16.77
C ALA A 46 -51.87 -28.35 18.09
N GLN A 47 -51.12 -28.94 19.00
CA GLN A 47 -50.63 -28.28 20.18
C GLN A 47 -49.87 -27.01 19.75
N ASP A 48 -50.24 -25.89 20.38
CA ASP A 48 -49.45 -24.64 20.38
C ASP A 48 -48.00 -24.99 20.75
N GLN A 49 -47.14 -25.16 19.75
CA GLN A 49 -45.72 -24.93 19.96
C GLN A 49 -45.57 -23.42 20.03
N PRO A 50 -45.09 -22.87 21.15
CA PRO A 50 -44.82 -21.45 21.23
C PRO A 50 -43.84 -21.12 20.09
N ALA A 51 -44.20 -20.13 19.28
CA ALA A 51 -43.26 -19.55 18.31
C ALA A 51 -41.97 -19.24 19.08
N VAL A 52 -40.88 -19.91 18.73
CA VAL A 52 -39.57 -19.60 19.29
C VAL A 52 -39.27 -18.17 18.83
N VAL A 53 -39.54 -17.21 19.72
CA VAL A 53 -39.13 -15.82 19.54
C VAL A 53 -37.61 -15.87 19.57
N THR A 54 -36.98 -15.86 18.39
CA THR A 54 -35.53 -15.69 18.28
C THR A 54 -35.19 -14.26 18.68
N LEU A 55 -34.74 -14.09 19.93
CA LEU A 55 -34.24 -12.80 20.45
C LEU A 55 -33.20 -12.21 19.48
N GLY A 56 -33.28 -10.91 19.25
CA GLY A 56 -32.24 -10.17 18.49
C GLY A 56 -30.87 -10.27 19.17
N LEU A 57 -29.80 -9.95 18.42
CA LEU A 57 -28.43 -10.02 18.94
C LEU A 57 -28.27 -9.22 20.26
N GLU A 58 -28.75 -7.98 20.28
CA GLU A 58 -28.64 -7.07 21.44
C GLU A 58 -29.40 -7.61 22.68
N GLU A 59 -30.58 -8.19 22.47
CA GLU A 59 -31.38 -8.78 23.56
C GLU A 59 -30.67 -10.00 24.13
N ARG A 60 -30.09 -10.86 23.28
CA ARG A 60 -29.33 -12.04 23.73
C ARG A 60 -28.09 -11.63 24.51
N LEU A 61 -27.32 -10.66 24.00
CA LEU A 61 -26.11 -10.17 24.65
C LEU A 61 -26.45 -9.56 26.03
N SER A 62 -27.54 -8.80 26.13
CA SER A 62 -27.99 -8.20 27.40
C SER A 62 -28.42 -9.26 28.40
N LEU A 63 -29.15 -10.29 27.96
CA LEU A 63 -29.54 -11.39 28.79
C LEU A 63 -28.33 -12.20 29.28
N ASP A 64 -27.42 -12.55 28.35
CA ASP A 64 -26.19 -13.27 28.69
C ASP A 64 -25.32 -12.48 29.68
N TRP A 65 -25.27 -11.13 29.54
CA TRP A 65 -24.54 -10.27 30.46
C TRP A 65 -25.04 -10.42 31.90
N GLU A 66 -26.34 -10.30 32.11
CA GLU A 66 -26.93 -10.34 33.46
C GLU A 66 -26.91 -11.76 34.03
N GLU A 67 -27.28 -12.78 33.23
CA GLU A 67 -27.47 -14.14 33.72
C GLU A 67 -26.18 -14.95 33.82
N THR A 68 -25.16 -14.62 33.00
CA THR A 68 -23.99 -15.49 32.87
C THR A 68 -22.67 -14.75 33.04
N ILE A 69 -22.45 -13.68 32.29
CA ILE A 69 -21.10 -13.05 32.14
C ILE A 69 -20.73 -12.29 33.40
N ARG A 70 -21.63 -11.41 33.88
CA ARG A 70 -21.43 -10.63 35.12
C ARG A 70 -21.27 -11.52 36.37
N PRO A 71 -22.03 -12.60 36.57
CA PRO A 71 -21.77 -13.57 37.64
C PRO A 71 -20.40 -14.25 37.53
N LEU A 72 -19.96 -14.65 36.31
CA LEU A 72 -18.62 -15.24 36.12
C LEU A 72 -17.52 -14.24 36.48
N LEU A 73 -17.63 -13.00 36.03
CA LEU A 73 -16.67 -11.94 36.35
C LEU A 73 -16.63 -11.68 37.86
N ARG A 74 -17.79 -11.63 38.51
CA ARG A 74 -17.85 -11.42 39.98
C ARG A 74 -17.18 -12.56 40.73
N THR A 75 -17.35 -13.81 40.29
CA THR A 75 -16.80 -14.99 40.94
C THR A 75 -15.29 -15.12 40.81
N HIS A 76 -14.73 -14.80 39.62
CA HIS A 76 -13.34 -15.08 39.29
C HIS A 76 -12.46 -13.83 39.23
N CYS A 77 -13.04 -12.63 39.11
CA CYS A 77 -12.33 -11.38 38.95
C CYS A 77 -12.65 -10.32 40.04
N GLY A 78 -13.80 -10.50 40.75
CA GLY A 78 -14.35 -9.49 41.64
C GLY A 78 -13.46 -9.13 42.82
N GLU A 79 -12.70 -10.07 43.35
CA GLU A 79 -11.81 -9.83 44.50
C GLU A 79 -10.79 -8.71 44.24
N CYS A 80 -10.28 -8.60 43.01
CA CYS A 80 -9.25 -7.63 42.59
C CYS A 80 -9.78 -6.48 41.75
N HIS A 81 -10.92 -6.67 41.06
CA HIS A 81 -11.42 -5.75 40.03
C HIS A 81 -12.87 -5.25 40.27
N MET A 82 -13.42 -5.38 41.47
CA MET A 82 -14.76 -4.88 41.85
C MET A 82 -14.76 -4.21 43.23
N ASP A 83 -15.85 -3.59 43.59
CA ASP A 83 -16.07 -2.83 44.81
C ASP A 83 -15.03 -1.67 44.94
N SER A 84 -14.21 -1.69 45.99
CA SER A 84 -13.16 -0.68 46.19
C SER A 84 -11.80 -1.05 45.58
N SER A 85 -11.72 -2.25 44.99
CA SER A 85 -10.47 -2.76 44.38
C SER A 85 -10.35 -2.34 42.94
N ASN A 86 -9.19 -1.83 42.54
CA ASN A 86 -8.91 -1.32 41.20
C ASN A 86 -7.50 -1.75 40.80
N GLU A 87 -7.22 -3.05 40.90
CA GLU A 87 -5.91 -3.56 40.50
C GLU A 87 -5.69 -3.45 38.99
N GLY A 88 -4.51 -3.06 38.59
CA GLY A 88 -4.18 -2.82 37.20
C GLY A 88 -4.96 -1.67 36.54
N GLY A 89 -5.66 -0.84 37.30
CA GLY A 89 -6.44 0.29 36.79
C GLY A 89 -7.78 -0.10 36.15
N VAL A 90 -8.26 -1.32 36.38
CA VAL A 90 -9.54 -1.83 35.83
C VAL A 90 -10.52 -2.07 36.99
N ASN A 91 -11.66 -1.36 36.96
CA ASN A 91 -12.80 -1.63 37.86
C ASN A 91 -13.98 -2.13 37.01
N LEU A 92 -14.41 -3.40 37.20
CA LEU A 92 -15.47 -4.02 36.43
C LEU A 92 -16.88 -3.53 36.82
N ASP A 93 -17.04 -2.90 37.96
CA ASP A 93 -18.30 -2.28 38.37
C ASP A 93 -18.68 -1.03 37.57
N ASP A 94 -17.68 -0.41 36.86
CA ASP A 94 -17.93 0.72 35.97
C ASP A 94 -18.70 0.31 34.69
N TYR A 95 -18.81 -1.00 34.43
CA TYR A 95 -19.43 -1.56 33.23
C TYR A 95 -20.77 -2.25 33.57
N GLN A 96 -21.83 -1.46 33.57
CA GLN A 96 -23.18 -1.96 33.98
C GLN A 96 -24.01 -2.47 32.81
N ASN A 97 -23.64 -2.16 31.57
CA ASN A 97 -24.34 -2.54 30.35
C ASN A 97 -23.38 -2.63 29.15
N ILE A 98 -23.87 -3.13 28.02
CA ILE A 98 -23.11 -3.37 26.81
C ILE A 98 -22.62 -2.07 26.18
N GLU A 99 -23.42 -1.00 26.25
CA GLU A 99 -23.03 0.31 25.69
C GLU A 99 -21.77 0.81 26.38
N ARG A 100 -21.72 0.71 27.72
CA ARG A 100 -20.53 1.14 28.48
C ARG A 100 -19.30 0.27 28.21
N ILE A 101 -19.49 -1.03 27.95
CA ILE A 101 -18.44 -1.96 27.52
C ILE A 101 -17.87 -1.52 26.16
N ARG A 102 -18.74 -1.15 25.21
CA ARG A 102 -18.34 -0.68 23.87
C ARG A 102 -17.64 0.66 23.89
N GLU A 103 -18.07 1.59 24.73
CA GLU A 103 -17.39 2.88 24.94
C GLU A 103 -15.92 2.69 25.36
N HIS A 104 -15.62 1.59 26.06
CA HIS A 104 -14.29 1.23 26.52
C HIS A 104 -13.75 -0.04 25.83
N GLY A 105 -14.02 -0.19 24.54
CA GLY A 105 -13.71 -1.40 23.76
C GLY A 105 -12.24 -1.82 23.85
N SER A 106 -11.29 -0.87 23.86
CA SER A 106 -9.85 -1.18 24.02
C SER A 106 -9.52 -1.88 25.33
N THR A 107 -10.16 -1.50 26.46
CA THR A 107 -10.00 -2.15 27.74
C THR A 107 -10.55 -3.58 27.70
N TRP A 108 -11.71 -3.77 27.09
CA TRP A 108 -12.34 -5.09 26.99
C TRP A 108 -11.62 -6.03 26.01
N GLU A 109 -10.96 -5.50 24.98
CA GLU A 109 -10.05 -6.28 24.15
C GLU A 109 -8.83 -6.76 24.96
N GLN A 110 -8.29 -5.92 25.83
CA GLN A 110 -7.20 -6.34 26.74
C GLN A 110 -7.69 -7.41 27.72
N VAL A 111 -8.89 -7.24 28.33
CA VAL A 111 -9.51 -8.23 29.20
C VAL A 111 -9.68 -9.56 28.46
N ARG A 112 -10.24 -9.56 27.24
CA ARG A 112 -10.36 -10.75 26.40
C ARG A 112 -9.00 -11.40 26.14
N GLY A 113 -8.01 -10.59 25.80
CA GLY A 113 -6.64 -11.04 25.49
C GLY A 113 -5.99 -11.76 26.68
N VAL A 114 -6.02 -11.18 27.87
CA VAL A 114 -5.41 -11.78 29.08
C VAL A 114 -6.15 -13.02 29.58
N ILE A 115 -7.49 -13.09 29.43
CA ILE A 115 -8.27 -14.28 29.74
C ILE A 115 -7.93 -15.40 28.76
N ARG A 116 -7.86 -15.13 27.46
CA ARG A 116 -7.50 -16.11 26.42
C ARG A 116 -6.09 -16.65 26.59
N ALA A 117 -5.17 -15.81 27.04
CA ALA A 117 -3.77 -16.18 27.27
C ALA A 117 -3.55 -16.95 28.58
N ASP A 118 -4.58 -17.29 29.36
CA ASP A 118 -4.45 -17.86 30.71
C ASP A 118 -3.63 -16.95 31.68
N ALA A 119 -3.52 -15.64 31.40
CA ALA A 119 -2.80 -14.70 32.25
C ALA A 119 -3.68 -14.16 33.38
N MET A 120 -5.01 -14.27 33.23
CA MET A 120 -6.01 -13.94 34.23
C MET A 120 -7.08 -15.03 34.31
N PRO A 121 -7.58 -15.37 35.53
CA PRO A 121 -7.12 -14.94 36.86
C PRO A 121 -5.68 -15.41 37.17
N PRO A 122 -4.99 -14.76 38.14
CA PRO A 122 -3.68 -15.22 38.62
C PRO A 122 -3.73 -16.67 39.15
N PRO A 123 -2.62 -17.44 39.13
CA PRO A 123 -2.62 -18.87 39.49
C PRO A 123 -3.14 -19.17 40.91
N GLU A 124 -3.00 -18.21 41.81
CA GLU A 124 -3.43 -18.30 43.23
C GLU A 124 -4.92 -17.99 43.44
N SER A 125 -5.60 -17.47 42.40
CA SER A 125 -7.02 -17.10 42.46
C SER A 125 -7.92 -18.20 41.92
N SER A 126 -9.25 -18.05 42.03
CA SER A 126 -10.24 -18.96 41.48
C SER A 126 -10.13 -19.02 39.97
N GLN A 127 -9.72 -20.18 39.45
CA GLN A 127 -9.50 -20.36 37.99
C GLN A 127 -10.82 -20.58 37.24
N LEU A 128 -10.87 -20.01 35.99
CA LEU A 128 -11.92 -20.27 35.02
C LEU A 128 -11.83 -21.69 34.46
N SER A 129 -12.98 -22.38 34.38
CA SER A 129 -13.00 -23.63 33.59
C SER A 129 -12.72 -23.34 32.11
N PRO A 130 -12.19 -24.32 31.32
CA PRO A 130 -12.02 -24.14 29.88
C PRO A 130 -13.30 -23.71 29.16
N ALA A 131 -14.46 -24.21 29.57
CA ALA A 131 -15.76 -23.86 29.00
C ALA A 131 -16.16 -22.39 29.33
N ASP A 132 -15.95 -21.96 30.58
CA ASP A 132 -16.27 -20.58 30.99
C ASP A 132 -15.33 -19.58 30.34
N ARG A 133 -14.05 -19.94 30.16
CA ARG A 133 -13.07 -19.14 29.43
C ARG A 133 -13.48 -18.92 27.98
N ILE A 134 -13.88 -19.97 27.25
CA ILE A 134 -14.39 -19.87 25.89
C ILE A 134 -15.65 -19.01 25.87
N LYS A 135 -16.58 -19.26 26.78
CA LYS A 135 -17.84 -18.52 26.87
C LYS A 135 -17.62 -17.02 27.08
N LEU A 136 -16.76 -16.66 28.02
CA LEU A 136 -16.44 -15.26 28.33
C LEU A 136 -15.72 -14.56 27.18
N THR A 137 -14.68 -15.18 26.61
CA THR A 137 -13.94 -14.60 25.48
C THR A 137 -14.78 -14.49 24.22
N THR A 138 -15.65 -15.45 23.93
CA THR A 138 -16.59 -15.41 22.80
C THR A 138 -17.63 -14.31 22.99
N TRP A 139 -18.21 -14.21 24.20
CA TRP A 139 -19.20 -13.16 24.48
C TRP A 139 -18.59 -11.76 24.32
N ILE A 140 -17.38 -11.51 24.87
CA ILE A 140 -16.67 -10.23 24.70
C ILE A 140 -16.45 -9.92 23.20
N GLN A 141 -15.98 -10.91 22.45
CA GLN A 141 -15.78 -10.79 21.01
C GLN A 141 -17.07 -10.36 20.31
N THR A 142 -18.18 -11.07 20.60
CA THR A 142 -19.47 -10.79 20.00
C THR A 142 -20.01 -9.41 20.43
N ALA A 143 -19.89 -9.06 21.70
CA ALA A 143 -20.36 -7.77 22.22
C ALA A 143 -19.64 -6.57 21.61
N LEU A 144 -18.33 -6.70 21.34
CA LEU A 144 -17.52 -5.63 20.77
C LEU A 144 -17.65 -5.51 19.24
N HIS A 145 -17.74 -6.63 18.53
CA HIS A 145 -17.55 -6.63 17.08
C HIS A 145 -18.78 -7.05 16.26
N ASP A 146 -19.70 -7.84 16.83
CA ASP A 146 -20.81 -8.34 16.05
C ASP A 146 -22.00 -7.35 16.05
N ILE A 147 -22.67 -7.27 14.92
CA ILE A 147 -23.85 -6.45 14.68
C ILE A 147 -24.88 -7.24 13.88
N ASP A 148 -26.15 -6.94 14.07
CA ASP A 148 -27.22 -7.48 13.22
C ASP A 148 -27.28 -6.69 11.91
N CYS A 149 -26.74 -7.30 10.85
CA CYS A 149 -26.68 -6.72 9.51
C CYS A 149 -28.05 -6.65 8.79
N GLY A 150 -29.12 -7.18 9.40
CA GLY A 150 -30.48 -7.08 8.86
C GLY A 150 -31.20 -5.76 9.18
N CYS A 151 -30.71 -5.02 10.18
CA CYS A 151 -31.24 -3.70 10.54
C CYS A 151 -30.36 -2.63 9.94
N SER A 152 -30.93 -1.61 9.29
CA SER A 152 -30.20 -0.52 8.58
C SER A 152 -28.90 -0.12 9.27
N PRO A 153 -27.74 -0.26 8.62
CA PRO A 153 -26.48 0.04 9.25
C PRO A 153 -26.41 1.54 9.58
N PRO A 154 -25.96 1.92 10.77
CA PRO A 154 -25.62 3.30 11.07
C PRO A 154 -24.49 3.75 10.13
N THR A 155 -24.53 5.01 9.77
CA THR A 155 -23.61 5.60 8.81
C THR A 155 -22.26 5.88 9.49
N PRO A 156 -21.12 5.36 9.00
CA PRO A 156 -19.82 5.54 9.63
C PRO A 156 -19.37 7.02 9.69
N THR A 157 -18.48 7.37 10.62
CA THR A 157 -17.91 8.73 10.73
C THR A 157 -16.79 8.97 9.72
N VAL A 158 -16.70 10.19 9.14
CA VAL A 158 -15.53 10.62 8.31
C VAL A 158 -14.57 11.43 9.16
N THR A 159 -13.32 11.14 8.97
CA THR A 159 -12.22 11.98 9.44
C THR A 159 -11.71 12.81 8.26
N LEU A 160 -11.63 14.14 8.41
CA LEU A 160 -10.96 14.99 7.43
C LEU A 160 -9.49 14.56 7.32
N ARG A 161 -9.04 14.18 6.13
CA ARG A 161 -7.73 13.60 5.92
C ARG A 161 -6.85 14.47 5.02
N ARG A 162 -5.67 14.90 5.50
CA ARG A 162 -4.66 15.46 4.63
C ARG A 162 -3.96 14.39 3.80
N LEU A 163 -3.28 14.79 2.75
CA LEU A 163 -2.37 13.91 2.02
C LEU A 163 -1.19 13.54 2.92
N ASN A 164 -0.81 12.24 2.95
CA ASN A 164 0.46 11.84 3.53
C ASN A 164 1.62 12.19 2.57
N GLN A 165 2.89 11.97 2.97
CA GLN A 165 4.05 12.36 2.17
C GLN A 165 4.05 11.72 0.78
N VAL A 166 3.74 10.43 0.69
CA VAL A 166 3.72 9.69 -0.58
C VAL A 166 2.59 10.19 -1.48
N GLU A 167 1.41 10.41 -0.92
CA GLU A 167 0.26 10.97 -1.64
C GLU A 167 0.54 12.40 -2.13
N TYR A 168 1.22 13.21 -1.32
CA TYR A 168 1.62 14.57 -1.68
C TYR A 168 2.61 14.57 -2.86
N ASP A 169 3.71 13.81 -2.76
CA ASP A 169 4.73 13.75 -3.80
C ASP A 169 4.15 13.19 -5.12
N ASN A 170 3.38 12.11 -5.05
CA ASN A 170 2.72 11.53 -6.22
C ASN A 170 1.71 12.49 -6.85
N THR A 171 0.94 13.23 -6.02
CA THR A 171 -0.04 14.22 -6.51
C THR A 171 0.67 15.38 -7.20
N VAL A 172 1.78 15.90 -6.65
CA VAL A 172 2.58 16.95 -7.27
C VAL A 172 3.15 16.48 -8.61
N ARG A 173 3.73 15.27 -8.66
CA ARG A 173 4.25 14.67 -9.88
C ARG A 173 3.18 14.56 -10.97
N ASP A 174 2.03 14.00 -10.64
CA ASP A 174 0.97 13.72 -11.62
C ASP A 174 0.17 14.97 -12.01
N LEU A 175 0.09 15.98 -11.13
CA LEU A 175 -0.54 17.26 -11.41
C LEU A 175 0.31 18.14 -12.34
N LEU A 176 1.63 18.17 -12.10
CA LEU A 176 2.55 19.14 -12.70
C LEU A 176 3.53 18.53 -13.69
N GLY A 177 3.59 17.19 -13.80
CA GLY A 177 4.53 16.50 -14.69
C GLY A 177 5.99 16.59 -14.24
N LEU A 178 6.26 16.85 -12.95
CA LEU A 178 7.61 16.98 -12.39
C LEU A 178 8.01 15.69 -11.67
N ASP A 179 9.13 15.09 -12.05
CA ASP A 179 9.71 13.94 -11.35
C ASP A 179 10.59 14.41 -10.19
N ILE A 180 9.95 14.92 -9.15
CA ILE A 180 10.58 15.41 -7.93
C ILE A 180 9.90 14.81 -6.70
N THR A 181 10.63 14.77 -5.58
CA THR A 181 10.12 14.35 -4.26
C THR A 181 10.22 15.51 -3.27
N PRO A 182 9.27 16.46 -3.29
CA PRO A 182 9.34 17.65 -2.45
C PRO A 182 9.41 17.33 -0.96
N SER A 183 8.69 16.29 -0.51
CA SER A 183 8.70 15.89 0.90
C SER A 183 10.12 15.56 1.39
N LYS A 184 10.88 14.82 0.58
CA LYS A 184 12.27 14.45 0.88
C LYS A 184 13.20 15.67 0.75
N SER A 185 13.06 16.47 -0.32
CA SER A 185 13.92 17.62 -0.60
C SER A 185 13.83 18.71 0.48
N ILE A 186 12.62 18.92 1.03
CA ILE A 186 12.34 19.91 2.08
C ILE A 186 12.49 19.31 3.49
N GLY A 187 12.55 17.98 3.59
CA GLY A 187 12.63 17.25 4.86
C GLY A 187 11.33 17.38 5.65
N PHE A 188 10.23 16.81 5.13
CA PHE A 188 8.98 16.71 5.88
C PHE A 188 9.18 15.84 7.13
N VAL A 189 8.43 16.16 8.17
CA VAL A 189 8.33 15.28 9.34
C VAL A 189 7.58 14.02 8.93
N SER A 190 8.09 12.85 9.34
CA SER A 190 7.43 11.57 9.04
C SER A 190 5.99 11.56 9.51
N ASP A 191 5.11 11.00 8.69
CA ASP A 191 3.71 10.83 9.07
C ASP A 191 3.59 9.79 10.19
N ASP A 192 2.67 10.05 11.12
CA ASP A 192 2.33 9.11 12.18
C ASP A 192 1.54 7.91 11.59
N VAL A 193 1.67 6.76 12.25
CA VAL A 193 1.00 5.52 11.86
C VAL A 193 -0.18 5.25 12.79
N GLY A 194 -1.38 5.18 12.21
CA GLY A 194 -2.61 4.76 12.88
C GLY A 194 -3.14 3.46 12.28
N ASN A 195 -3.67 2.56 13.10
CA ASN A 195 -4.22 1.28 12.66
C ASN A 195 -3.31 0.45 11.73
N GLY A 196 -1.98 0.67 11.81
CA GLY A 196 -0.96 0.02 11.00
C GLY A 196 -0.60 0.73 9.68
N PHE A 197 -1.20 1.90 9.39
CA PHE A 197 -1.00 2.64 8.13
C PHE A 197 -0.76 4.14 8.35
N ASP A 198 0.06 4.74 7.50
CA ASP A 198 0.40 6.18 7.51
C ASP A 198 -0.62 7.06 6.77
N ASN A 199 -1.72 6.47 6.29
CA ASN A 199 -2.77 7.17 5.57
C ASN A 199 -4.04 7.40 6.42
N GLN A 200 -3.95 7.25 7.73
CA GLN A 200 -5.11 7.34 8.64
C GLN A 200 -5.40 8.78 9.04
N GLY A 201 -6.65 9.24 8.80
CA GLY A 201 -7.06 10.61 9.10
C GLY A 201 -6.95 11.01 10.56
N GLU A 202 -7.10 10.05 11.47
CA GLU A 202 -7.04 10.26 12.92
C GLU A 202 -5.68 10.73 13.42
N VAL A 203 -4.59 10.35 12.72
CA VAL A 203 -3.21 10.68 13.11
C VAL A 203 -2.54 11.70 12.18
N LEU A 204 -3.11 11.96 11.00
CA LEU A 204 -2.58 12.91 10.02
C LEU A 204 -2.90 14.36 10.40
N THR A 205 -2.36 14.83 11.52
CA THR A 205 -2.51 16.23 11.98
C THR A 205 -1.72 17.22 11.12
N LEU A 206 -2.00 18.51 11.26
CA LEU A 206 -1.27 19.60 10.60
C LEU A 206 -0.61 20.50 11.66
N PRO A 207 0.50 20.07 12.28
CA PRO A 207 1.22 20.90 13.23
C PRO A 207 1.89 22.11 12.52
N PRO A 208 2.19 23.22 13.24
CA PRO A 208 2.77 24.44 12.66
C PRO A 208 4.02 24.18 11.81
N ILE A 209 4.89 23.27 12.24
CA ILE A 209 6.12 22.90 11.51
C ILE A 209 5.79 22.31 10.13
N MET A 210 4.71 21.52 10.00
CA MET A 210 4.30 20.98 8.71
C MET A 210 3.76 22.05 7.79
N LEU A 211 3.06 23.07 8.32
CA LEU A 211 2.63 24.22 7.53
C LEU A 211 3.82 24.98 6.94
N GLU A 212 4.86 25.22 7.73
CA GLU A 212 6.12 25.82 7.25
C GLU A 212 6.76 24.97 6.14
N LYS A 213 6.78 23.64 6.30
CA LYS A 213 7.29 22.72 5.28
C LYS A 213 6.48 22.78 3.99
N TYR A 214 5.15 22.85 4.05
CA TYR A 214 4.31 23.04 2.85
C TYR A 214 4.57 24.38 2.15
N LEU A 215 4.77 25.47 2.90
CA LEU A 215 5.15 26.78 2.32
C LEU A 215 6.50 26.69 1.58
N LEU A 216 7.50 26.07 2.19
CA LEU A 216 8.81 25.83 1.57
C LEU A 216 8.69 24.92 0.34
N ALA A 217 7.89 23.84 0.42
CA ALA A 217 7.64 22.94 -0.70
C ALA A 217 6.92 23.66 -1.85
N GLY A 218 5.91 24.48 -1.56
CA GLY A 218 5.25 25.29 -2.58
C GLY A 218 6.21 26.22 -3.30
N SER A 219 7.13 26.87 -2.56
CA SER A 219 8.19 27.70 -3.16
C SER A 219 9.19 26.87 -3.99
N PHE A 220 9.61 25.71 -3.48
CA PHE A 220 10.51 24.80 -4.19
C PHE A 220 9.90 24.30 -5.50
N ILE A 221 8.66 23.78 -5.44
CA ILE A 221 7.92 23.26 -6.60
C ILE A 221 7.69 24.36 -7.64
N SER A 222 7.22 25.56 -7.22
CA SER A 222 6.93 26.65 -8.15
C SER A 222 8.18 27.14 -8.87
N LYS A 223 9.34 27.15 -8.21
CA LYS A 223 10.63 27.47 -8.83
C LYS A 223 11.11 26.39 -9.79
N ALA A 224 10.91 25.12 -9.43
CA ALA A 224 11.27 23.99 -10.31
C ALA A 224 10.37 23.91 -11.55
N LEU A 225 9.11 24.34 -11.42
CA LEU A 225 8.14 24.26 -12.51
C LEU A 225 8.22 25.45 -13.46
N ILE A 226 8.30 26.67 -12.94
CA ILE A 226 8.21 27.90 -13.75
C ILE A 226 9.59 28.56 -13.79
N GLU A 227 10.23 28.57 -14.96
CA GLU A 227 11.49 29.30 -15.17
C GLU A 227 11.18 30.78 -15.46
N THR A 228 11.89 31.69 -14.78
CA THR A 228 11.72 33.13 -14.96
C THR A 228 12.73 33.75 -15.91
N ASP A 229 13.85 33.06 -16.14
CA ASP A 229 14.90 33.49 -17.06
C ASP A 229 15.09 32.45 -18.17
N ARG A 230 14.39 32.63 -19.27
CA ARG A 230 14.41 31.73 -20.43
C ARG A 230 15.81 31.57 -21.03
N GLU A 231 16.69 32.60 -20.89
CA GLU A 231 18.06 32.52 -21.38
C GLU A 231 18.90 31.49 -20.62
N GLN A 232 18.58 31.19 -19.37
CA GLN A 232 19.27 30.12 -18.61
C GLN A 232 19.02 28.74 -19.23
N LEU A 233 17.90 28.52 -19.90
CA LEU A 233 17.59 27.28 -20.60
C LEU A 233 18.46 27.06 -21.85
N ARG A 234 19.19 28.09 -22.31
CA ARG A 234 20.15 27.98 -23.41
C ARG A 234 21.35 27.09 -23.06
N LYS A 235 21.65 26.92 -21.78
CA LYS A 235 22.77 26.09 -21.27
C LYS A 235 22.23 25.05 -20.29
N GLN A 236 21.85 23.91 -20.82
CA GLN A 236 21.35 22.81 -20.02
C GLN A 236 22.49 21.87 -19.61
N ARG A 237 22.45 21.39 -18.39
CA ARG A 237 23.40 20.41 -17.88
C ARG A 237 22.60 19.23 -17.30
N PHE A 238 23.02 18.05 -17.73
CA PHE A 238 22.41 16.81 -17.26
C PHE A 238 23.44 16.01 -16.46
N ASP A 239 22.94 15.29 -15.46
CA ASP A 239 23.78 14.37 -14.71
C ASP A 239 24.18 13.20 -15.62
N GLY A 240 25.43 12.81 -15.51
CA GLY A 240 25.94 11.64 -16.17
C GLY A 240 25.61 10.36 -15.39
N GLY A 241 26.42 9.34 -15.56
CA GLY A 241 26.24 8.05 -14.88
C GLY A 241 27.29 7.05 -15.30
N GLN A 242 27.15 5.84 -14.82
CA GLN A 242 27.96 4.70 -15.22
C GLN A 242 27.14 3.82 -16.17
N LEU A 243 27.67 3.52 -17.34
CA LEU A 243 27.10 2.55 -18.27
C LEU A 243 27.97 1.30 -18.30
N LEU A 244 27.36 0.16 -18.17
CA LEU A 244 28.00 -1.13 -18.43
C LEU A 244 27.87 -1.49 -19.91
N PHE A 245 28.64 -2.46 -20.36
CA PHE A 245 28.61 -2.93 -21.76
C PHE A 245 27.17 -3.20 -22.23
N SER A 246 26.85 -2.74 -23.44
CA SER A 246 25.50 -2.77 -24.05
C SER A 246 24.39 -1.97 -23.36
N GLN A 247 24.69 -1.25 -22.28
CA GLN A 247 23.74 -0.32 -21.67
C GLN A 247 23.70 1.02 -22.39
N LYS A 248 22.59 1.74 -22.22
CA LYS A 248 22.38 3.07 -22.77
C LYS A 248 21.75 4.02 -21.75
N LEU A 249 22.20 5.27 -21.75
CA LEU A 249 21.55 6.39 -21.09
C LEU A 249 20.64 7.08 -22.10
N SER A 250 19.40 7.32 -21.76
CA SER A 250 18.42 8.02 -22.60
C SER A 250 17.89 9.24 -21.86
N ILE A 251 18.00 10.42 -22.47
CA ILE A 251 17.59 11.70 -21.90
C ILE A 251 16.53 12.30 -22.81
N PRO A 252 15.27 12.37 -22.37
CA PRO A 252 14.22 13.06 -23.11
C PRO A 252 14.41 14.58 -23.01
N LEU A 253 14.32 15.27 -24.13
CA LEU A 253 14.52 16.72 -24.27
C LEU A 253 13.30 17.33 -24.95
N TYR A 254 12.97 18.56 -24.61
CA TYR A 254 12.01 19.37 -25.38
C TYR A 254 12.70 20.66 -25.79
N LEU A 255 12.94 20.84 -27.09
CA LEU A 255 13.84 21.85 -27.62
C LEU A 255 13.12 22.77 -28.64
N ALA A 256 13.54 24.02 -28.72
CA ALA A 256 13.16 24.93 -29.82
C ALA A 256 13.87 24.54 -31.11
N ALA A 257 13.33 24.98 -32.25
CA ALA A 257 14.06 24.85 -33.51
C ALA A 257 15.33 25.69 -33.48
N GLY A 258 16.46 25.16 -34.00
CA GLY A 258 17.74 25.87 -34.05
C GLY A 258 18.97 24.98 -34.00
N GLU A 259 20.11 25.65 -33.92
CA GLU A 259 21.44 25.01 -33.83
C GLU A 259 21.78 24.74 -32.35
N TYR A 260 22.33 23.56 -32.08
CA TYR A 260 22.71 23.11 -30.73
C TYR A 260 24.15 22.58 -30.69
N ASP A 261 24.85 22.92 -29.60
CA ASP A 261 26.15 22.38 -29.23
C ASP A 261 25.96 21.37 -28.09
N LEU A 262 26.37 20.11 -28.27
CA LEU A 262 26.44 19.09 -27.25
C LEU A 262 27.91 18.83 -26.88
N VAL A 263 28.24 18.96 -25.60
CA VAL A 263 29.55 18.63 -25.05
C VAL A 263 29.41 17.52 -24.03
N LEU A 264 30.08 16.41 -24.29
CA LEU A 264 30.09 15.22 -23.42
C LEU A 264 31.51 15.07 -22.85
N ARG A 265 31.60 14.81 -21.55
CA ARG A 265 32.81 14.38 -20.87
C ARG A 265 32.64 12.97 -20.39
N MET A 266 33.49 12.07 -20.89
CA MET A 266 33.43 10.64 -20.64
C MET A 266 34.79 10.10 -20.27
N GLU A 267 34.82 9.03 -19.49
CA GLU A 267 36.03 8.36 -19.02
C GLU A 267 35.76 6.86 -18.97
N PHE A 268 36.74 6.04 -19.36
CA PHE A 268 36.62 4.61 -19.40
C PHE A 268 37.66 3.91 -18.51
N GLY A 269 37.22 3.21 -17.46
CA GLY A 269 38.09 2.43 -16.57
C GLY A 269 38.89 3.26 -15.55
N ASP A 270 39.43 2.56 -14.55
CA ASP A 270 40.05 3.21 -13.38
C ASP A 270 41.62 3.35 -13.46
N SER A 271 42.35 2.68 -14.36
CA SER A 271 43.82 2.66 -14.18
C SER A 271 44.73 2.08 -15.28
N GLN A 272 44.33 1.96 -16.53
CA GLN A 272 45.22 1.52 -17.63
C GLN A 272 44.75 2.12 -18.96
N PRO A 273 45.59 2.17 -20.01
CA PRO A 273 45.22 2.72 -21.34
C PRO A 273 44.23 1.78 -22.04
N GLU A 274 43.04 1.76 -21.53
CA GLU A 274 41.89 1.00 -22.07
C GLU A 274 41.00 1.98 -22.81
N THR A 275 40.38 1.52 -23.89
CA THR A 275 39.44 2.30 -24.68
C THR A 275 38.13 1.52 -24.84
N CYS A 276 37.02 2.25 -24.94
CA CYS A 276 35.74 1.68 -25.35
C CYS A 276 35.15 2.53 -26.48
N LYS A 277 34.20 1.94 -27.23
CA LYS A 277 33.41 2.69 -28.20
C LYS A 277 32.06 3.07 -27.59
N ALA A 278 31.77 4.36 -27.64
CA ALA A 278 30.49 4.94 -27.26
C ALA A 278 29.81 5.54 -28.50
N ARG A 279 28.51 5.24 -28.66
CA ARG A 279 27.66 5.87 -29.68
C ARG A 279 26.80 6.93 -29.06
N ILE A 280 26.72 8.07 -29.71
CA ILE A 280 25.85 9.17 -29.35
C ILE A 280 24.82 9.31 -30.47
N ALA A 281 23.53 9.28 -30.10
CA ALA A 281 22.46 9.40 -31.06
C ALA A 281 21.42 10.43 -30.57
N MET A 282 20.81 11.12 -31.52
CA MET A 282 19.65 11.99 -31.31
C MET A 282 18.50 11.42 -32.12
N ASP A 283 17.36 11.12 -31.48
CA ASP A 283 16.16 10.51 -32.12
C ASP A 283 16.48 9.22 -32.89
N GLY A 284 17.43 8.44 -32.39
CA GLY A 284 17.92 7.21 -33.04
C GLY A 284 18.92 7.43 -34.20
N ALA A 285 19.11 8.67 -34.66
CA ALA A 285 20.16 9.00 -35.65
C ALA A 285 21.52 9.18 -34.95
N THR A 286 22.52 8.42 -35.35
CA THR A 286 23.89 8.54 -34.81
C THR A 286 24.49 9.91 -35.16
N ILE A 287 24.82 10.71 -34.15
CA ILE A 287 25.51 11.98 -34.30
C ILE A 287 27.02 11.84 -34.09
N GLY A 288 27.49 10.78 -33.46
CA GLY A 288 28.89 10.44 -33.32
C GLY A 288 29.14 9.06 -32.72
N GLU A 289 30.28 8.46 -33.13
CA GLU A 289 30.85 7.29 -32.46
C GLU A 289 32.28 7.64 -32.05
N HIS A 290 32.62 7.39 -30.79
CA HIS A 290 33.88 7.82 -30.20
C HIS A 290 34.58 6.69 -29.48
N GLU A 291 35.89 6.68 -29.58
CA GLU A 291 36.76 5.88 -28.74
C GLU A 291 37.07 6.70 -27.48
N VAL A 292 36.56 6.23 -26.33
CA VAL A 292 36.73 6.85 -25.01
C VAL A 292 37.88 6.17 -24.29
N LYS A 293 38.82 6.95 -23.76
CA LYS A 293 40.04 6.46 -23.09
C LYS A 293 39.85 6.45 -21.55
N SER A 294 40.85 5.90 -20.88
CA SER A 294 40.91 5.85 -19.41
C SER A 294 41.16 7.22 -18.74
N MET A 295 41.47 8.25 -19.51
CA MET A 295 41.54 9.63 -19.05
C MET A 295 40.29 10.38 -19.55
N GLU A 296 39.88 11.43 -18.85
CA GLU A 296 38.74 12.24 -19.24
C GLU A 296 38.87 12.77 -20.68
N ASP A 297 38.00 12.29 -21.56
CA ASP A 297 37.86 12.75 -22.92
C ASP A 297 36.63 13.65 -23.08
N SER A 298 36.79 14.71 -23.92
CA SER A 298 35.70 15.65 -24.19
C SER A 298 35.31 15.61 -25.67
N PHE A 299 34.03 15.35 -25.95
CA PHE A 299 33.49 15.24 -27.30
C PHE A 299 32.49 16.35 -27.56
N LYS A 300 32.61 17.06 -28.67
CA LYS A 300 31.71 18.12 -29.09
C LYS A 300 30.98 17.72 -30.36
N HIS A 301 29.64 17.98 -30.39
CA HIS A 301 28.80 17.78 -31.57
C HIS A 301 27.95 19.04 -31.78
N GLU A 302 27.78 19.40 -33.05
CA GLU A 302 26.95 20.49 -33.51
C GLU A 302 25.86 19.89 -34.41
N PHE A 303 24.61 20.24 -34.18
CA PHE A 303 23.48 19.72 -34.96
C PHE A 303 22.31 20.72 -34.94
N VAL A 304 21.41 20.57 -35.91
CA VAL A 304 20.17 21.38 -36.06
C VAL A 304 18.97 20.50 -35.74
N LEU A 305 18.07 21.04 -34.95
CA LEU A 305 16.81 20.36 -34.58
C LEU A 305 15.60 21.21 -34.95
N GLU A 306 14.50 20.55 -35.22
CA GLU A 306 13.18 21.17 -35.28
C GLU A 306 12.63 21.37 -33.85
N LYS A 307 11.56 22.18 -33.70
CA LYS A 307 10.91 22.31 -32.38
C LYS A 307 10.16 21.04 -32.05
N GLY A 308 10.43 20.44 -30.91
CA GLY A 308 9.71 19.23 -30.47
C GLY A 308 10.38 18.44 -29.37
N GLU A 309 9.87 17.22 -29.19
CA GLU A 309 10.44 16.22 -28.31
C GLU A 309 11.59 15.50 -29.03
N HIS A 310 12.70 15.38 -28.33
CA HIS A 310 13.92 14.72 -28.82
C HIS A 310 14.42 13.73 -27.76
N LEU A 311 15.14 12.70 -28.21
CA LEU A 311 15.74 11.69 -27.34
C LEU A 311 17.24 11.61 -27.58
N LEU A 312 18.04 12.17 -26.67
CA LEU A 312 19.48 11.96 -26.64
C LEU A 312 19.79 10.59 -26.04
N THR A 313 20.55 9.78 -26.76
CA THR A 313 20.96 8.43 -26.31
C THR A 313 22.48 8.33 -26.36
N ILE A 314 23.07 7.82 -25.27
CA ILE A 314 24.50 7.47 -25.19
C ILE A 314 24.57 5.97 -24.90
N GLU A 315 25.20 5.22 -25.79
CA GLU A 315 25.27 3.76 -25.75
C GLU A 315 26.72 3.28 -25.69
N TYR A 316 27.01 2.35 -24.78
CA TYR A 316 28.31 1.70 -24.72
C TYR A 316 28.31 0.47 -25.63
N LEU A 317 29.09 0.49 -26.72
CA LEU A 317 29.07 -0.51 -27.81
C LEU A 317 30.06 -1.64 -27.60
N GLU A 318 31.35 -1.34 -27.45
CA GLU A 318 32.42 -2.35 -27.36
C GLU A 318 33.65 -1.80 -26.64
N ALA A 319 34.44 -2.69 -26.01
CA ALA A 319 35.73 -2.39 -25.43
C ALA A 319 36.85 -2.79 -26.39
N SER A 320 38.04 -2.18 -26.22
CA SER A 320 39.17 -2.26 -27.14
C SER A 320 39.82 -3.63 -27.35
N THR A 321 39.49 -4.63 -26.52
CA THR A 321 39.99 -5.99 -26.65
C THR A 321 38.86 -7.03 -26.61
N PRO A 322 38.83 -8.00 -27.57
CA PRO A 322 37.79 -9.04 -27.58
C PRO A 322 37.73 -9.91 -26.31
N GLU A 323 38.87 -10.08 -25.65
CA GLU A 323 38.93 -10.77 -24.37
C GLU A 323 38.24 -10.04 -23.24
N LYS A 324 38.03 -8.72 -23.37
CA LYS A 324 37.36 -7.85 -22.41
C LYS A 324 35.93 -7.46 -22.81
N GLN A 325 35.46 -7.79 -24.01
CA GLN A 325 34.05 -7.66 -24.40
C GLN A 325 33.11 -8.49 -23.48
N ASN A 326 33.66 -9.58 -22.91
CA ASN A 326 32.95 -10.39 -21.89
C ASN A 326 33.24 -9.93 -20.46
N ASP A 327 34.09 -8.91 -20.24
CA ASP A 327 34.37 -8.34 -18.93
C ASP A 327 33.49 -7.11 -18.71
N ALA A 328 32.20 -7.36 -18.46
CA ALA A 328 31.18 -6.35 -18.18
C ALA A 328 31.44 -5.53 -16.88
N THR A 329 32.66 -5.52 -16.37
CA THR A 329 33.01 -4.89 -15.08
C THR A 329 33.64 -3.51 -15.21
N VAL A 330 34.07 -3.09 -16.45
CA VAL A 330 34.64 -1.77 -16.63
C VAL A 330 33.56 -0.81 -17.14
N PRO A 331 33.08 0.12 -16.29
CA PRO A 331 32.05 1.04 -16.71
C PRO A 331 32.56 2.16 -17.58
N LEU A 332 31.74 2.64 -18.52
CA LEU A 332 31.85 3.93 -19.13
C LEU A 332 31.27 4.98 -18.18
N HIS A 333 32.11 5.87 -17.68
CA HIS A 333 31.68 6.96 -16.80
C HIS A 333 31.36 8.19 -17.67
N ILE A 334 30.15 8.66 -17.62
CA ILE A 334 29.71 9.92 -18.19
C ILE A 334 29.78 10.96 -17.08
N GLN A 335 30.77 11.82 -17.11
CA GLN A 335 31.03 12.82 -16.07
C GLN A 335 30.11 14.02 -16.19
N SER A 336 29.87 14.50 -17.41
CA SER A 336 28.93 15.60 -17.63
C SER A 336 28.44 15.63 -19.07
N ILE A 337 27.19 16.05 -19.20
CA ILE A 337 26.47 16.28 -20.45
C ILE A 337 26.04 17.74 -20.45
N ARG A 338 26.46 18.53 -21.44
CA ARG A 338 26.09 19.93 -21.61
C ARG A 338 25.52 20.13 -22.99
N LEU A 339 24.31 20.66 -23.04
CA LEU A 339 23.61 21.07 -24.26
C LEU A 339 23.48 22.58 -24.24
N SER A 340 23.93 23.24 -25.31
CA SER A 340 23.85 24.68 -25.49
C SER A 340 23.11 25.00 -26.79
N GLY A 341 22.11 25.88 -26.73
CA GLY A 341 21.29 26.26 -27.88
C GLY A 341 19.84 26.62 -27.48
N PRO A 342 19.05 27.07 -28.41
CA PRO A 342 19.37 27.29 -29.82
C PRO A 342 20.40 28.43 -30.02
N GLY A 343 21.15 28.42 -31.11
CA GLY A 343 22.13 29.47 -31.47
C GLY A 343 21.45 30.83 -31.62
N GLU A 344 20.36 30.87 -32.37
CA GLU A 344 19.49 32.03 -32.54
C GLU A 344 18.07 31.76 -31.94
N GLY A 345 17.29 32.81 -31.66
CA GLY A 345 15.96 32.69 -31.07
C GLY A 345 15.97 32.40 -29.56
N LEU A 346 14.83 32.16 -28.99
CA LEU A 346 14.67 31.85 -27.57
C LEU A 346 14.55 30.33 -27.34
N PRO A 347 15.20 29.79 -26.30
CA PRO A 347 15.02 28.38 -25.92
C PRO A 347 13.56 28.03 -25.70
N ALA A 348 13.17 26.77 -25.98
CA ALA A 348 11.85 26.28 -25.65
C ALA A 348 11.70 26.12 -24.12
N TYR A 349 10.53 26.39 -23.62
CA TYR A 349 10.21 25.98 -22.26
C TYR A 349 10.11 24.45 -22.19
N PRO A 350 10.47 23.84 -21.05
CA PRO A 350 10.22 22.42 -20.83
C PRO A 350 8.75 22.05 -21.07
N LYS A 351 8.44 20.84 -21.52
CA LYS A 351 7.08 20.39 -21.85
C LYS A 351 6.08 20.58 -20.70
N HIS A 352 6.51 20.39 -19.45
CA HIS A 352 5.66 20.63 -18.27
C HIS A 352 5.25 22.11 -18.14
N HIS A 353 5.95 23.04 -18.79
CA HIS A 353 5.57 24.45 -18.89
C HIS A 353 4.38 24.71 -19.81
N GLU A 354 3.98 23.77 -20.68
CA GLU A 354 2.86 23.99 -21.63
C GLU A 354 1.55 24.32 -20.91
N MET A 355 1.36 23.80 -19.70
CA MET A 355 0.22 24.17 -18.87
C MET A 355 0.20 25.67 -18.51
N PHE A 356 1.37 26.31 -18.43
CA PHE A 356 1.59 27.71 -18.07
C PHE A 356 1.90 28.59 -19.28
N ALA A 357 2.21 27.99 -20.42
CA ALA A 357 2.48 28.68 -21.70
C ALA A 357 1.17 29.16 -22.33
N VAL A 358 0.45 30.00 -21.65
CA VAL A 358 -0.59 30.80 -22.29
C VAL A 358 0.12 32.01 -22.93
N ALA A 359 -0.06 32.21 -24.25
CA ALA A 359 0.56 33.33 -24.97
C ALA A 359 0.41 34.62 -24.19
N THR A 360 1.53 35.18 -23.75
CA THR A 360 1.57 36.50 -23.10
C THR A 360 1.74 37.57 -24.14
N PRO A 361 1.38 38.83 -23.84
CA PRO A 361 1.57 39.98 -24.76
C PRO A 361 3.01 40.21 -25.19
N SER A 362 3.99 39.61 -24.50
CA SER A 362 5.42 39.72 -24.80
C SER A 362 5.95 38.64 -25.74
N ASP A 363 5.14 37.62 -26.07
CA ASP A 363 5.59 36.51 -26.96
C ASP A 363 5.50 36.97 -28.42
N LYS A 364 6.53 37.68 -28.88
CA LYS A 364 6.61 38.18 -30.27
C LYS A 364 6.70 37.04 -31.31
N ASP A 365 6.87 35.80 -30.86
CA ASP A 365 7.00 34.59 -31.69
C ASP A 365 5.66 33.85 -31.94
N ALA A 366 4.53 34.40 -31.45
CA ALA A 366 3.20 33.86 -31.73
C ALA A 366 2.34 34.87 -32.54
N PRO A 367 2.60 35.04 -33.86
CA PRO A 367 2.03 36.11 -34.67
C PRO A 367 0.51 35.99 -34.89
N ASP A 368 -0.14 34.88 -34.59
CA ASP A 368 -1.56 34.64 -34.88
C ASP A 368 -2.48 34.54 -33.64
N GLN A 369 -1.97 34.78 -32.42
CA GLN A 369 -2.82 34.80 -31.21
C GLN A 369 -3.06 36.27 -30.75
N GLU A 370 -4.34 36.66 -30.58
CA GLU A 370 -4.71 37.92 -29.93
C GLU A 370 -3.97 38.03 -28.60
N ALA A 371 -3.20 39.11 -28.43
CA ALA A 371 -2.48 39.41 -27.19
C ALA A 371 -3.49 39.59 -26.05
N ILE A 372 -3.54 38.63 -25.12
CA ILE A 372 -4.37 38.73 -23.93
C ILE A 372 -3.59 39.33 -22.77
N GLY A 373 -4.28 40.10 -21.90
CA GLY A 373 -3.64 40.65 -20.71
C GLY A 373 -3.17 39.57 -19.73
N GLN A 374 -2.13 39.87 -18.91
CA GLN A 374 -1.53 38.93 -17.95
C GLN A 374 -2.57 38.36 -16.98
N SER A 375 -3.55 39.14 -16.50
CA SER A 375 -4.61 38.66 -15.63
C SER A 375 -5.49 37.60 -16.30
N GLU A 376 -5.88 37.80 -17.57
CA GLU A 376 -6.65 36.83 -18.34
C GLU A 376 -5.81 35.56 -18.65
N ALA A 377 -4.53 35.72 -18.93
CA ALA A 377 -3.59 34.59 -19.10
C ALA A 377 -3.50 33.76 -17.81
N ALA A 378 -3.31 34.41 -16.66
CA ALA A 378 -3.30 33.73 -15.36
C ALA A 378 -4.65 33.06 -15.07
N ARG A 379 -5.78 33.67 -15.41
CA ARG A 379 -7.12 33.09 -15.27
C ARG A 379 -7.24 31.79 -16.07
N ARG A 380 -6.78 31.74 -17.31
CA ARG A 380 -6.82 30.53 -18.15
C ARG A 380 -5.94 29.41 -17.58
N VAL A 381 -4.77 29.74 -17.03
CA VAL A 381 -3.89 28.79 -16.36
C VAL A 381 -4.61 28.15 -15.16
N PHE A 382 -5.10 28.99 -14.23
CA PHE A 382 -5.70 28.49 -13.01
C PHE A 382 -7.07 27.83 -13.23
N HIS A 383 -7.83 28.24 -14.24
CA HIS A 383 -9.08 27.58 -14.61
C HIS A 383 -8.85 26.12 -15.07
N ARG A 384 -7.69 25.81 -15.67
CA ARG A 384 -7.30 24.41 -16.00
C ARG A 384 -6.70 23.67 -14.82
N LEU A 385 -5.88 24.34 -14.00
CA LEU A 385 -5.13 23.72 -12.92
C LEU A 385 -6.00 23.40 -11.71
N LEU A 386 -6.83 24.35 -11.24
CA LEU A 386 -7.56 24.23 -9.98
C LEU A 386 -8.51 23.03 -9.90
N PRO A 387 -9.30 22.66 -10.95
CA PRO A 387 -10.16 21.49 -10.88
C PRO A 387 -9.38 20.18 -10.65
N ARG A 388 -8.18 20.08 -11.22
CA ARG A 388 -7.29 18.94 -11.03
C ARG A 388 -6.64 18.96 -9.64
N ALA A 389 -6.12 20.12 -9.22
CA ALA A 389 -5.48 20.31 -7.92
C ALA A 389 -6.45 20.07 -6.76
N TYR A 390 -7.69 20.55 -6.88
CA TYR A 390 -8.75 20.40 -5.86
C TYR A 390 -9.61 19.15 -6.06
N ARG A 391 -9.36 18.41 -7.15
CA ARG A 391 -10.01 17.10 -7.45
C ARG A 391 -11.56 17.23 -7.54
N ARG A 392 -12.07 18.39 -7.95
CA ARG A 392 -13.49 18.74 -8.08
C ARG A 392 -13.71 19.93 -8.99
N PRO A 393 -14.93 20.18 -9.47
CA PRO A 393 -15.25 21.44 -10.09
C PRO A 393 -14.97 22.62 -9.14
N VAL A 394 -14.50 23.73 -9.69
CA VAL A 394 -14.23 24.98 -8.95
C VAL A 394 -15.11 26.10 -9.48
N SER A 395 -15.41 27.08 -8.64
CA SER A 395 -16.15 28.26 -9.04
C SER A 395 -15.23 29.34 -9.63
N ASP A 396 -15.80 30.27 -10.36
CA ASP A 396 -15.06 31.44 -10.90
C ASP A 396 -14.47 32.31 -9.78
N GLU A 397 -15.10 32.36 -8.61
CA GLU A 397 -14.62 33.10 -7.43
C GLU A 397 -13.35 32.42 -6.86
N GLU A 398 -13.29 31.08 -6.85
CA GLU A 398 -12.10 30.36 -6.43
C GLU A 398 -10.93 30.62 -7.39
N VAL A 399 -11.18 30.63 -8.70
CA VAL A 399 -10.18 31.01 -9.71
C VAL A 399 -9.73 32.46 -9.52
N GLN A 400 -10.68 33.38 -9.36
CA GLN A 400 -10.37 34.81 -9.17
C GLN A 400 -9.59 35.10 -7.90
N ALA A 401 -9.81 34.35 -6.83
CA ALA A 401 -9.01 34.46 -5.59
C ALA A 401 -7.51 34.21 -5.84
N ILE A 402 -7.17 33.19 -6.65
CA ILE A 402 -5.77 32.91 -7.02
C ILE A 402 -5.23 33.97 -8.01
N VAL A 403 -6.02 34.34 -9.02
CA VAL A 403 -5.63 35.39 -9.99
C VAL A 403 -5.33 36.71 -9.27
N SER A 404 -6.12 37.09 -8.25
CA SER A 404 -5.88 38.30 -7.47
C SER A 404 -4.53 38.30 -6.71
N ILE A 405 -3.98 37.10 -6.38
CA ILE A 405 -2.63 36.99 -5.83
C ILE A 405 -1.59 37.35 -6.90
N CYS A 406 -1.79 36.85 -8.13
CA CYS A 406 -0.91 37.16 -9.26
C CYS A 406 -0.97 38.67 -9.60
N GLU A 407 -2.16 39.27 -9.63
CA GLU A 407 -2.35 40.71 -9.89
C GLU A 407 -1.66 41.60 -8.84
N LYS A 408 -1.70 41.20 -7.57
CA LYS A 408 -0.98 41.91 -6.49
C LYS A 408 0.54 41.81 -6.64
N ALA A 409 1.04 40.66 -7.07
CA ALA A 409 2.47 40.47 -7.33
C ALA A 409 2.91 41.32 -8.53
N ASP A 410 2.17 41.32 -9.64
CA ASP A 410 2.41 42.13 -10.81
C ASP A 410 2.42 43.64 -10.45
N ALA A 411 1.41 44.12 -9.71
CA ALA A 411 1.35 45.49 -9.20
C ALA A 411 2.52 45.87 -8.28
N SER A 412 3.21 44.85 -7.69
CA SER A 412 4.41 45.01 -6.87
C SER A 412 5.71 44.97 -7.70
N GLY A 413 5.61 44.86 -9.03
CA GLY A 413 6.74 44.90 -9.97
C GLY A 413 7.39 43.56 -10.28
N PHE A 414 6.75 42.43 -9.88
CA PHE A 414 7.23 41.11 -10.28
C PHE A 414 6.86 40.80 -11.74
N SER A 415 7.65 39.95 -12.40
CA SER A 415 7.35 39.45 -13.75
C SER A 415 6.08 38.59 -13.76
N TYR A 416 5.54 38.34 -14.96
CA TYR A 416 4.37 37.44 -15.11
C TYR A 416 4.65 36.02 -14.57
N GLU A 417 5.80 35.48 -14.89
CA GLU A 417 6.25 34.16 -14.43
C GLU A 417 6.41 34.13 -12.90
N GLU A 418 6.99 35.17 -12.31
CA GLU A 418 7.08 35.30 -10.84
C GLU A 418 5.70 35.41 -10.21
N SER A 419 4.81 36.17 -10.83
CA SER A 419 3.41 36.33 -10.38
C SER A 419 2.67 34.97 -10.42
N LEU A 420 2.87 34.15 -11.47
CA LEU A 420 2.33 32.80 -11.54
C LEU A 420 2.90 31.88 -10.45
N ARG A 421 4.20 32.03 -10.09
CA ARG A 421 4.79 31.30 -8.98
C ARG A 421 4.06 31.56 -7.66
N PHE A 422 3.69 32.81 -7.36
CA PHE A 422 2.92 33.13 -6.16
C PHE A 422 1.52 32.51 -6.18
N GLY A 423 0.82 32.55 -7.32
CA GLY A 423 -0.47 31.90 -7.49
C GLY A 423 -0.37 30.37 -7.29
N LEU A 424 0.63 29.73 -7.88
CA LEU A 424 0.87 28.29 -7.73
C LEU A 424 1.21 27.92 -6.27
N GLN A 425 2.04 28.71 -5.58
CA GLN A 425 2.31 28.49 -4.16
C GLN A 425 1.04 28.54 -3.33
N ALA A 426 0.15 29.51 -3.58
CA ALA A 426 -1.13 29.61 -2.90
C ALA A 426 -2.01 28.36 -3.14
N VAL A 427 -2.02 27.81 -4.34
CA VAL A 427 -2.73 26.56 -4.66
C VAL A 427 -2.17 25.40 -3.85
N LEU A 428 -0.83 25.22 -3.85
CA LEU A 428 -0.15 24.07 -3.23
C LEU A 428 -0.20 24.06 -1.69
N VAL A 429 -0.47 25.21 -1.06
CA VAL A 429 -0.66 25.31 0.40
C VAL A 429 -2.13 25.42 0.80
N SER A 430 -3.04 25.48 -0.19
CA SER A 430 -4.47 25.56 0.07
C SER A 430 -4.99 24.32 0.79
N PRO A 431 -5.88 24.46 1.79
CA PRO A 431 -6.59 23.31 2.37
C PRO A 431 -7.29 22.44 1.30
N ASN A 432 -7.81 23.04 0.22
CA ASN A 432 -8.45 22.32 -0.89
C ASN A 432 -7.46 21.39 -1.63
N PHE A 433 -6.17 21.72 -1.64
CA PHE A 433 -5.12 20.86 -2.19
C PHE A 433 -4.63 19.84 -1.16
N LEU A 434 -4.32 20.29 0.05
CA LEU A 434 -3.70 19.47 1.09
C LEU A 434 -4.64 18.44 1.68
N PHE A 435 -5.94 18.71 1.74
CA PHE A 435 -6.93 17.81 2.33
C PHE A 435 -7.82 17.18 1.27
N ARG A 436 -8.25 15.96 1.56
CA ARG A 436 -9.26 15.26 0.78
C ARG A 436 -10.63 15.60 1.35
N THR A 437 -11.34 16.48 0.68
CA THR A 437 -12.71 16.86 1.06
C THR A 437 -13.72 15.98 0.32
N GLU A 438 -14.61 15.35 1.07
CA GLU A 438 -15.64 14.48 0.52
C GLU A 438 -16.96 15.25 0.42
N ARG A 439 -17.42 15.49 -0.80
CA ARG A 439 -18.71 16.17 -1.07
C ARG A 439 -19.83 15.13 -1.15
N ILE A 440 -21.02 15.54 -0.73
CA ILE A 440 -22.22 14.69 -0.76
C ILE A 440 -23.04 15.03 -2.01
N ALA A 441 -23.51 13.98 -2.69
CA ALA A 441 -24.64 14.04 -3.61
C ALA A 441 -25.97 13.92 -2.82
N ALA A 442 -27.10 14.05 -3.51
CA ALA A 442 -28.40 13.80 -2.88
C ALA A 442 -28.48 12.34 -2.37
N GLY A 443 -28.94 12.14 -1.13
CA GLY A 443 -29.14 10.80 -0.56
C GLY A 443 -27.91 10.17 0.12
N ASP A 444 -27.10 10.99 0.82
CA ASP A 444 -25.96 10.56 1.67
C ASP A 444 -24.82 9.82 0.96
N SER A 445 -24.83 9.75 -0.38
CA SER A 445 -23.74 9.19 -1.18
C SER A 445 -22.69 10.25 -1.47
N LEU A 446 -21.42 9.84 -1.64
CA LEU A 446 -20.37 10.70 -2.18
C LEU A 446 -20.76 11.20 -3.58
N ASP A 447 -20.36 12.40 -3.96
CA ASP A 447 -20.41 12.76 -5.38
C ASP A 447 -19.36 11.96 -6.19
N ASP A 448 -19.50 11.92 -7.51
CA ASP A 448 -18.62 11.12 -8.35
C ASP A 448 -17.16 11.62 -8.33
N PHE A 449 -16.90 12.90 -8.04
CA PHE A 449 -15.53 13.43 -7.88
C PHE A 449 -14.90 12.95 -6.58
N ALA A 450 -15.67 12.91 -5.49
CA ALA A 450 -15.21 12.35 -4.21
C ALA A 450 -14.95 10.85 -4.33
N LEU A 451 -15.82 10.11 -5.04
CA LEU A 451 -15.62 8.69 -5.31
C LEU A 451 -14.39 8.44 -6.19
N ALA A 452 -14.19 9.22 -7.27
CA ALA A 452 -12.99 9.15 -8.11
C ALA A 452 -11.72 9.42 -7.30
N THR A 453 -11.76 10.43 -6.40
CA THR A 453 -10.67 10.76 -5.49
C THR A 453 -10.38 9.61 -4.53
N ARG A 454 -11.40 9.06 -3.88
CA ARG A 454 -11.25 7.94 -2.95
C ARG A 454 -10.64 6.72 -3.66
N LEU A 455 -11.14 6.37 -4.86
CA LEU A 455 -10.65 5.28 -5.68
C LEU A 455 -9.18 5.47 -6.10
N SER A 456 -8.83 6.67 -6.58
CA SER A 456 -7.48 6.95 -7.07
C SER A 456 -6.44 6.93 -5.94
N TYR A 457 -6.72 7.55 -4.80
CA TYR A 457 -5.81 7.50 -3.65
C TYR A 457 -5.73 6.11 -3.01
N PHE A 458 -6.77 5.30 -3.07
CA PHE A 458 -6.71 3.91 -2.62
C PHE A 458 -5.76 3.08 -3.48
N LEU A 459 -5.92 3.11 -4.81
CA LEU A 459 -5.19 2.21 -5.71
C LEU A 459 -3.84 2.76 -6.19
N TRP A 460 -3.70 4.09 -6.30
CA TRP A 460 -2.54 4.74 -6.90
C TRP A 460 -1.81 5.72 -5.98
N SER A 461 -2.37 6.01 -4.80
CA SER A 461 -1.85 7.04 -3.87
C SER A 461 -1.58 8.39 -4.55
N THR A 462 -2.44 8.78 -5.53
CA THR A 462 -2.34 10.03 -6.27
C THR A 462 -3.72 10.50 -6.72
N MET A 463 -3.79 11.70 -7.32
CA MET A 463 -5.01 12.28 -7.85
C MET A 463 -5.62 11.45 -9.00
N PRO A 464 -6.95 11.57 -9.25
CA PRO A 464 -7.61 10.96 -10.40
C PRO A 464 -6.98 11.37 -11.73
N ASP A 465 -6.95 10.43 -12.68
CA ASP A 465 -6.57 10.71 -14.06
C ASP A 465 -7.74 11.30 -14.87
N ASP A 466 -7.47 11.63 -16.14
CA ASP A 466 -8.45 12.26 -17.00
C ASP A 466 -9.66 11.37 -17.30
N ASP A 467 -9.51 10.06 -17.35
CA ASP A 467 -10.62 9.11 -17.53
C ASP A 467 -11.57 9.13 -16.33
N LEU A 468 -11.02 9.08 -15.10
CA LEU A 468 -11.83 9.17 -13.89
C LEU A 468 -12.53 10.54 -13.78
N PHE A 469 -11.84 11.63 -14.12
CA PHE A 469 -12.45 12.96 -14.16
C PHE A 469 -13.56 13.07 -15.22
N ALA A 470 -13.39 12.47 -16.39
CA ALA A 470 -14.41 12.46 -17.43
C ALA A 470 -15.66 11.69 -16.98
N LEU A 471 -15.50 10.51 -16.39
CA LEU A 471 -16.60 9.71 -15.85
C LEU A 471 -17.32 10.44 -14.70
N ALA A 472 -16.57 11.07 -13.81
CA ALA A 472 -17.15 11.86 -12.71
C ALA A 472 -17.97 13.07 -13.20
N ARG A 473 -17.50 13.78 -14.25
CA ARG A 473 -18.26 14.88 -14.87
C ARG A 473 -19.57 14.41 -15.50
N LEU A 474 -19.60 13.17 -16.01
CA LEU A 474 -20.79 12.58 -16.64
C LEU A 474 -21.75 11.96 -15.62
N GLY A 475 -21.37 11.88 -14.32
CA GLY A 475 -22.16 11.19 -13.29
C GLY A 475 -22.31 9.69 -13.52
N LYS A 476 -21.30 9.04 -14.19
CA LYS A 476 -21.36 7.64 -14.60
C LYS A 476 -20.48 6.72 -13.77
N LEU A 477 -19.66 7.26 -12.88
CA LEU A 477 -18.68 6.44 -12.17
C LEU A 477 -19.33 5.38 -11.27
N ARG A 478 -20.52 5.66 -10.74
CA ARG A 478 -21.27 4.75 -9.85
C ARG A 478 -21.98 3.60 -10.56
N GLU A 479 -22.05 3.61 -11.89
CA GLU A 479 -22.60 2.47 -12.62
C GLU A 479 -21.73 1.23 -12.31
N PRO A 480 -22.30 0.12 -11.79
CA PRO A 480 -21.52 -1.02 -11.29
C PRO A 480 -20.52 -1.58 -12.31
N GLY A 481 -20.92 -1.66 -13.58
CA GLY A 481 -20.05 -2.12 -14.67
C GLY A 481 -18.92 -1.14 -14.97
N VAL A 482 -19.16 0.18 -14.89
CA VAL A 482 -18.15 1.22 -15.13
C VAL A 482 -17.12 1.21 -14.01
N LEU A 483 -17.56 1.22 -12.75
CA LEU A 483 -16.66 1.23 -11.59
C LEU A 483 -15.76 -0.02 -11.59
N LYS A 484 -16.32 -1.20 -11.84
CA LYS A 484 -15.55 -2.45 -11.96
C LYS A 484 -14.49 -2.38 -13.07
N THR A 485 -14.86 -1.84 -14.25
CA THR A 485 -13.92 -1.65 -15.37
C THR A 485 -12.79 -0.70 -14.98
N GLN A 486 -13.07 0.38 -14.26
CA GLN A 486 -12.04 1.30 -13.81
C GLN A 486 -11.09 0.64 -12.78
N VAL A 487 -11.61 -0.11 -11.82
CA VAL A 487 -10.77 -0.88 -10.88
C VAL A 487 -9.83 -1.82 -11.63
N SER A 488 -10.35 -2.59 -12.60
CA SER A 488 -9.53 -3.51 -13.42
C SER A 488 -8.43 -2.76 -14.18
N ARG A 489 -8.77 -1.65 -14.88
CA ARG A 489 -7.80 -0.80 -15.58
C ARG A 489 -6.72 -0.26 -14.62
N MET A 490 -7.13 0.18 -13.45
CA MET A 490 -6.22 0.78 -12.48
C MET A 490 -5.26 -0.24 -11.87
N LEU A 491 -5.69 -1.46 -11.63
CA LEU A 491 -4.83 -2.55 -11.14
C LEU A 491 -3.79 -3.01 -12.17
N GLU A 492 -4.11 -2.92 -13.47
CA GLU A 492 -3.16 -3.22 -14.56
C GLU A 492 -2.16 -2.08 -14.81
N SER A 493 -2.45 -0.86 -14.35
CA SER A 493 -1.57 0.29 -14.51
C SER A 493 -0.29 0.15 -13.68
N PRO A 494 0.87 0.61 -14.16
CA PRO A 494 2.09 0.71 -13.35
C PRO A 494 1.91 1.52 -12.06
N LYS A 495 0.99 2.48 -12.02
CA LYS A 495 0.66 3.24 -10.81
C LYS A 495 0.13 2.36 -9.67
N SER A 496 -0.36 1.14 -9.95
CA SER A 496 -0.79 0.18 -8.92
C SER A 496 0.35 -0.30 -8.01
N GLU A 497 1.61 -0.07 -8.37
CA GLU A 497 2.76 -0.28 -7.48
C GLU A 497 2.63 0.54 -6.18
N ALA A 498 1.92 1.68 -6.23
CA ALA A 498 1.63 2.46 -5.04
C ALA A 498 0.87 1.65 -3.98
N LEU A 499 -0.02 0.75 -4.40
CA LEU A 499 -0.74 -0.14 -3.47
C LEU A 499 0.20 -1.18 -2.84
N LEU A 500 1.21 -1.66 -3.58
CA LEU A 500 2.23 -2.57 -3.04
C LEU A 500 3.07 -1.87 -1.96
N LYS A 501 3.55 -0.68 -2.24
CA LYS A 501 4.40 0.13 -1.34
C LYS A 501 3.59 0.78 -0.20
N GLY A 502 2.33 1.11 -0.46
CA GLY A 502 1.41 1.74 0.49
C GLY A 502 0.75 0.73 1.42
N PHE A 503 0.06 -0.27 0.91
CA PHE A 503 -0.66 -1.27 1.70
C PHE A 503 0.23 -2.44 2.13
N PHE A 504 0.72 -3.24 1.17
CA PHE A 504 1.43 -4.49 1.50
C PHE A 504 2.71 -4.25 2.29
N ALA A 505 3.52 -3.26 1.90
CA ALA A 505 4.79 -2.99 2.58
C ALA A 505 4.58 -2.50 4.03
N GLN A 506 3.48 -1.80 4.32
CA GLN A 506 3.14 -1.40 5.69
C GLN A 506 2.53 -2.55 6.48
N TRP A 507 1.51 -3.22 5.93
CA TRP A 507 0.85 -4.34 6.58
C TRP A 507 1.83 -5.44 6.98
N LEU A 508 2.76 -5.80 6.08
CA LEU A 508 3.77 -6.83 6.34
C LEU A 508 4.98 -6.31 7.13
N GLY A 509 5.09 -5.00 7.34
CA GLY A 509 6.21 -4.36 8.04
C GLY A 509 7.50 -4.23 7.22
N LEU A 510 7.48 -4.44 5.90
CA LEU A 510 8.67 -4.46 5.03
C LEU A 510 9.48 -3.17 5.08
N ARG A 511 8.83 -2.01 5.30
CA ARG A 511 9.51 -0.71 5.46
C ARG A 511 10.51 -0.68 6.61
N ASN A 512 10.39 -1.58 7.57
CA ASN A 512 11.30 -1.67 8.70
C ASN A 512 12.53 -2.54 8.43
N LEU A 513 12.54 -3.33 7.34
CA LEU A 513 13.65 -4.23 7.03
C LEU A 513 14.97 -3.45 6.83
N SER A 514 14.92 -2.28 6.18
CA SER A 514 16.09 -1.41 5.98
C SER A 514 16.66 -0.80 7.28
N LYS A 515 15.89 -0.83 8.38
CA LYS A 515 16.28 -0.31 9.70
C LYS A 515 16.89 -1.39 10.60
N ILE A 516 16.86 -2.67 10.16
CA ILE A 516 17.36 -3.79 10.95
C ILE A 516 18.88 -3.84 10.81
N ASP A 517 19.57 -3.76 11.96
CA ASP A 517 21.02 -3.94 12.04
C ASP A 517 21.32 -5.39 12.41
N VAL A 518 21.68 -6.22 11.41
CA VAL A 518 22.10 -7.61 11.63
C VAL A 518 23.61 -7.67 11.83
N ASP A 519 24.06 -8.46 12.78
CA ASP A 519 25.49 -8.69 13.08
C ASP A 519 26.19 -9.32 11.85
N ARG A 520 26.91 -8.48 11.09
CA ARG A 520 27.62 -8.88 9.86
C ARG A 520 28.79 -9.84 10.14
N THR A 521 29.27 -9.95 11.36
CA THR A 521 30.31 -10.92 11.72
C THR A 521 29.75 -12.34 11.79
N LYS A 522 28.51 -12.48 12.26
CA LYS A 522 27.77 -13.76 12.29
C LYS A 522 27.09 -14.08 10.97
N PHE A 523 26.66 -13.04 10.25
CA PHE A 523 25.92 -13.16 8.98
C PHE A 523 26.60 -12.33 7.88
N PRO A 524 27.80 -12.73 7.41
CA PRO A 524 28.62 -11.93 6.49
C PRO A 524 27.98 -11.68 5.12
N GLY A 525 26.93 -12.41 4.77
CA GLY A 525 26.14 -12.17 3.54
C GLY A 525 25.14 -11.01 3.64
N TRP A 526 24.92 -10.46 4.84
CA TRP A 526 23.95 -9.39 5.04
C TRP A 526 24.48 -8.04 4.56
N ASN A 527 23.81 -7.44 3.60
CA ASN A 527 24.15 -6.12 3.05
C ASN A 527 22.91 -5.46 2.44
N GLU A 528 23.00 -4.18 2.09
CA GLU A 528 21.89 -3.38 1.58
C GLU A 528 21.30 -3.94 0.27
N ARG A 529 22.13 -4.50 -0.64
CA ARG A 529 21.65 -5.11 -1.89
C ARG A 529 20.82 -6.36 -1.62
N LEU A 530 21.22 -7.20 -0.66
CA LEU A 530 20.45 -8.37 -0.26
C LEU A 530 19.13 -7.96 0.40
N GLN A 531 19.15 -6.94 1.28
CA GLN A 531 17.93 -6.39 1.88
C GLN A 531 16.96 -5.89 0.81
N ALA A 532 17.45 -5.10 -0.16
CA ALA A 532 16.65 -4.60 -1.26
C ALA A 532 16.05 -5.74 -2.10
N ALA A 533 16.84 -6.78 -2.41
CA ALA A 533 16.37 -7.94 -3.15
C ALA A 533 15.28 -8.72 -2.38
N MET A 534 15.43 -8.91 -1.06
CA MET A 534 14.42 -9.55 -0.21
C MET A 534 13.09 -8.76 -0.18
N ILE A 535 13.16 -7.43 -0.10
CA ILE A 535 11.97 -6.57 -0.17
C ILE A 535 11.30 -6.75 -1.52
N HIS A 536 12.08 -6.65 -2.59
CA HIS A 536 11.56 -6.72 -3.96
C HIS A 536 10.97 -8.09 -4.31
N GLU A 537 11.56 -9.19 -3.83
CA GLU A 537 10.95 -10.54 -3.91
C GLU A 537 9.52 -10.52 -3.39
N THR A 538 9.33 -9.95 -2.18
CA THR A 538 8.02 -9.93 -1.53
C THR A 538 7.06 -8.97 -2.22
N GLU A 539 7.54 -7.83 -2.73
CA GLU A 539 6.74 -6.91 -3.55
C GLU A 539 6.28 -7.58 -4.85
N LEU A 540 7.14 -8.31 -5.57
CA LEU A 540 6.78 -9.05 -6.77
C LEU A 540 5.75 -10.15 -6.47
N PHE A 541 5.93 -10.88 -5.37
CA PHE A 541 4.98 -11.90 -4.92
C PHE A 541 3.60 -11.28 -4.64
N CYS A 542 3.54 -10.22 -3.83
CA CYS A 542 2.30 -9.51 -3.54
C CYS A 542 1.67 -8.90 -4.80
N GLY A 543 2.48 -8.36 -5.72
CA GLY A 543 2.05 -7.83 -7.00
C GLY A 543 1.44 -8.90 -7.92
N HIS A 544 2.00 -10.12 -7.90
CA HIS A 544 1.42 -11.26 -8.62
C HIS A 544 0.08 -11.67 -8.00
N LEU A 545 0.00 -11.78 -6.68
CA LEU A 545 -1.25 -12.09 -5.98
C LEU A 545 -2.33 -11.04 -6.26
N LEU A 546 -1.98 -9.76 -6.26
CA LEU A 546 -2.90 -8.65 -6.53
C LEU A 546 -3.54 -8.75 -7.91
N ARG A 547 -2.77 -9.16 -8.93
CA ARG A 547 -3.23 -9.20 -10.32
C ARG A 547 -3.82 -10.54 -10.74
N HIS A 548 -3.29 -11.64 -10.23
CA HIS A 548 -3.55 -12.98 -10.77
C HIS A 548 -3.80 -14.06 -9.70
N GLY A 549 -3.54 -13.77 -8.43
CA GLY A 549 -3.61 -14.76 -7.36
C GLY A 549 -4.79 -14.57 -6.42
N SER A 550 -4.85 -15.45 -5.44
CA SER A 550 -5.83 -15.42 -4.37
C SER A 550 -5.18 -15.20 -3.01
N ILE A 551 -5.98 -14.76 -2.03
CA ILE A 551 -5.48 -14.62 -0.65
C ILE A 551 -5.08 -15.98 -0.05
N ASP A 552 -5.65 -17.07 -0.54
CA ASP A 552 -5.34 -18.42 -0.09
C ASP A 552 -3.90 -18.82 -0.42
N GLU A 553 -3.35 -18.32 -1.54
CA GLU A 553 -1.96 -18.57 -1.95
C GLU A 553 -0.95 -17.84 -1.06
N MET A 554 -1.36 -16.81 -0.32
CA MET A 554 -0.45 -16.05 0.54
C MET A 554 0.26 -16.95 1.56
N ALA A 555 -0.45 -17.93 2.13
CA ALA A 555 0.10 -18.83 3.13
C ALA A 555 0.87 -20.02 2.52
N ASP A 556 0.36 -20.62 1.44
CA ASP A 556 0.80 -21.95 0.97
C ASP A 556 1.30 -22.00 -0.47
N ALA A 557 1.55 -20.86 -1.14
CA ALA A 557 2.12 -20.83 -2.48
C ALA A 557 3.41 -21.65 -2.55
N ASN A 558 3.54 -22.42 -3.63
CA ASN A 558 4.74 -23.22 -3.89
C ASN A 558 5.74 -22.51 -4.82
N TYR A 559 5.63 -21.21 -4.96
CA TYR A 559 6.48 -20.39 -5.84
C TYR A 559 6.88 -19.07 -5.17
N THR A 560 7.97 -18.49 -5.68
CA THR A 560 8.41 -17.13 -5.40
C THR A 560 9.05 -16.50 -6.63
N PHE A 561 9.60 -15.29 -6.49
CA PHE A 561 10.35 -14.58 -7.52
C PHE A 561 11.78 -14.40 -7.06
N VAL A 562 12.73 -14.70 -7.93
CA VAL A 562 14.16 -14.56 -7.62
C VAL A 562 14.90 -13.87 -8.76
N ASN A 563 15.90 -13.08 -8.40
CA ASN A 563 16.99 -12.69 -9.28
C ASN A 563 18.22 -13.59 -8.98
N PRO A 564 19.36 -13.44 -9.67
CA PRO A 564 20.54 -14.24 -9.41
C PRO A 564 21.00 -14.22 -7.95
N ARG A 565 20.91 -13.06 -7.27
CA ARG A 565 21.27 -12.90 -5.86
C ARG A 565 20.36 -13.70 -4.93
N MET A 566 19.06 -13.62 -5.13
CA MET A 566 18.08 -14.37 -4.33
C MET A 566 18.13 -15.86 -4.63
N ALA A 567 18.42 -16.26 -5.88
CA ALA A 567 18.59 -17.65 -6.27
C ALA A 567 19.79 -18.26 -5.55
N GLU A 568 20.96 -17.58 -5.52
CA GLU A 568 22.12 -18.05 -4.73
C GLU A 568 21.81 -18.08 -3.24
N PHE A 569 21.13 -17.04 -2.72
CA PHE A 569 20.78 -16.96 -1.31
C PHE A 569 19.92 -18.14 -0.85
N TYR A 570 18.98 -18.58 -1.70
CA TYR A 570 18.11 -19.73 -1.42
C TYR A 570 18.69 -21.08 -1.84
N GLY A 571 19.76 -21.08 -2.61
CA GLY A 571 20.35 -22.29 -3.19
C GLY A 571 19.53 -22.85 -4.36
N PHE A 572 18.85 -21.97 -5.14
CA PHE A 572 18.05 -22.35 -6.31
C PHE A 572 18.86 -22.17 -7.60
N SER A 573 18.54 -22.95 -8.63
CA SER A 573 19.07 -22.67 -9.98
C SER A 573 18.36 -21.45 -10.59
N PHE A 574 19.13 -20.67 -11.34
CA PHE A 574 18.61 -19.52 -12.09
C PHE A 574 18.71 -19.80 -13.59
N GLU A 575 17.58 -19.88 -14.28
CA GLU A 575 17.51 -20.26 -15.71
C GLU A 575 18.26 -21.57 -16.05
N GLY A 576 18.24 -22.54 -15.17
CA GLY A 576 18.95 -23.81 -15.34
C GLY A 576 20.44 -23.76 -15.06
N LYS A 577 20.99 -22.60 -14.67
CA LYS A 577 22.40 -22.43 -14.26
C LYS A 577 22.52 -22.43 -12.75
N ASP A 578 23.65 -22.95 -12.24
CA ASP A 578 23.99 -22.75 -10.83
C ASP A 578 24.23 -21.24 -10.59
N PRO A 579 23.62 -20.63 -9.56
CA PRO A 579 23.84 -19.22 -9.26
C PRO A 579 25.31 -18.85 -9.07
N ALA A 580 26.14 -19.78 -8.57
CA ALA A 580 27.58 -19.57 -8.47
C ALA A 580 28.28 -19.36 -9.82
N ASP A 581 27.70 -19.84 -10.92
CA ASP A 581 28.19 -19.63 -12.28
C ASP A 581 27.80 -18.27 -12.88
N LEU A 582 26.82 -17.61 -12.26
CA LEU A 582 26.35 -16.26 -12.66
C LEU A 582 27.19 -15.14 -12.03
N TYR A 583 28.11 -15.50 -11.14
CA TYR A 583 29.03 -14.54 -10.54
C TYR A 583 29.93 -13.90 -11.60
N ARG A 584 29.98 -12.57 -11.65
CA ARG A 584 31.05 -11.88 -12.37
C ARG A 584 32.38 -12.25 -11.76
N ARG A 585 33.15 -13.06 -12.45
CA ARG A 585 34.52 -13.34 -12.09
C ARG A 585 35.34 -12.06 -12.33
N SER A 586 35.57 -11.26 -11.28
CA SER A 586 36.56 -10.19 -11.36
C SER A 586 37.92 -10.84 -11.66
N ARG A 587 38.35 -10.75 -12.93
CA ARG A 587 39.67 -11.20 -13.37
C ARG A 587 40.74 -10.24 -12.87
N GLY A 588 40.94 -10.13 -11.58
CA GLY A 588 42.10 -9.44 -10.98
C GLY A 588 42.98 -10.47 -10.31
N LYS A 589 44.31 -10.31 -10.38
CA LYS A 589 45.36 -11.15 -9.79
C LYS A 589 45.34 -11.24 -8.26
N ARG A 590 44.19 -11.22 -7.62
CA ARG A 590 44.01 -11.50 -6.16
C ARG A 590 43.43 -12.88 -6.02
N GLY A 591 44.10 -13.69 -5.19
CA GLY A 591 43.81 -15.09 -5.03
C GLY A 591 42.36 -15.41 -4.76
N ALA A 592 41.96 -16.67 -5.01
CA ALA A 592 40.61 -17.21 -4.94
C ALA A 592 39.84 -17.06 -3.60
N SER A 593 40.37 -16.29 -2.64
CA SER A 593 39.82 -16.11 -1.30
C SER A 593 38.98 -14.82 -1.11
N GLU A 594 38.98 -13.89 -2.06
CA GLU A 594 38.13 -12.69 -2.01
C GLU A 594 37.07 -12.70 -3.13
N ARG A 595 36.09 -13.58 -3.02
CA ARG A 595 34.82 -13.40 -3.71
C ARG A 595 34.13 -12.21 -3.07
N ARG A 596 34.12 -11.05 -3.72
CA ARG A 596 33.23 -9.96 -3.32
C ARG A 596 31.80 -10.44 -3.59
N LEU A 597 31.09 -10.77 -2.54
CA LEU A 597 29.65 -10.98 -2.58
C LEU A 597 29.02 -9.73 -3.19
N GLY A 598 28.56 -9.77 -4.44
CA GLY A 598 27.78 -8.65 -4.89
C GLY A 598 27.61 -8.32 -6.35
N ASP A 599 28.36 -8.87 -7.27
CA ASP A 599 28.20 -8.54 -8.69
C ASP A 599 27.70 -9.77 -9.46
N TYR A 600 26.43 -9.73 -9.88
CA TYR A 600 25.82 -10.76 -10.72
C TYR A 600 25.54 -10.19 -12.10
N ASP A 601 25.66 -11.01 -13.12
CA ASP A 601 25.10 -10.70 -14.43
C ASP A 601 23.57 -10.76 -14.32
N ASP A 602 22.88 -9.85 -15.01
CA ASP A 602 21.41 -9.77 -15.04
C ASP A 602 20.74 -9.63 -13.65
N GLU A 603 21.37 -8.92 -12.68
CA GLU A 603 20.80 -8.73 -11.32
C GLU A 603 19.39 -8.11 -11.33
N ASP A 604 19.08 -7.33 -12.36
CA ASP A 604 17.76 -6.71 -12.53
C ASP A 604 16.70 -7.67 -13.13
N LYS A 605 17.12 -8.87 -13.55
CA LYS A 605 16.23 -9.88 -14.10
C LYS A 605 15.62 -10.73 -13.02
N TRP A 606 14.29 -10.73 -12.94
CA TRP A 606 13.53 -11.53 -12.00
C TRP A 606 12.74 -12.62 -12.72
N ILE A 607 12.77 -13.83 -12.17
CA ILE A 607 12.03 -14.97 -12.69
C ILE A 607 11.20 -15.63 -11.58
N ARG A 608 10.04 -16.18 -11.97
CA ARG A 608 9.24 -17.02 -11.08
C ARG A 608 9.87 -18.41 -11.00
N VAL A 609 10.05 -18.91 -9.77
CA VAL A 609 10.59 -20.25 -9.51
C VAL A 609 9.69 -21.03 -8.55
N GLU A 610 9.70 -22.36 -8.65
CA GLU A 610 9.04 -23.21 -7.66
C GLU A 610 9.89 -23.29 -6.39
N LEU A 611 9.21 -23.18 -5.25
CA LEU A 611 9.84 -23.26 -3.95
C LEU A 611 10.26 -24.72 -3.64
N GLN A 612 11.46 -24.85 -3.09
CA GLN A 612 12.08 -26.11 -2.68
C GLN A 612 12.44 -26.06 -1.18
N ASN A 613 12.87 -27.16 -0.61
CA ASN A 613 13.52 -27.22 0.70
C ASN A 613 12.69 -26.64 1.85
N ASN A 614 11.45 -27.09 2.01
CA ASN A 614 10.54 -26.69 3.11
C ASN A 614 10.10 -25.23 3.11
N ARG A 615 10.30 -24.48 2.01
CA ARG A 615 9.75 -23.14 1.86
C ARG A 615 8.35 -23.17 1.25
N LYS A 616 7.47 -22.35 1.77
CA LYS A 616 6.08 -22.21 1.34
C LYS A 616 5.58 -20.80 1.60
N GLY A 617 5.00 -20.15 0.57
CA GLY A 617 4.32 -18.88 0.68
C GLY A 617 5.11 -17.78 1.39
N LEU A 618 4.41 -16.73 1.76
CA LEU A 618 4.95 -15.52 2.38
C LEU A 618 5.69 -15.78 3.71
N LEU A 619 5.23 -16.76 4.50
CA LEU A 619 5.78 -17.04 5.84
C LEU A 619 7.25 -17.47 5.82
N THR A 620 7.73 -17.95 4.69
CA THR A 620 9.11 -18.39 4.52
C THR A 620 9.96 -17.45 3.65
N HIS A 621 9.43 -16.29 3.28
CA HIS A 621 10.23 -15.24 2.62
C HIS A 621 11.33 -14.74 3.55
N ALA A 622 12.52 -14.55 3.00
CA ALA A 622 13.68 -14.11 3.78
C ALA A 622 13.45 -12.72 4.41
N SER A 623 12.71 -11.84 3.75
CA SER A 623 12.31 -10.54 4.27
C SER A 623 11.53 -10.65 5.58
N ILE A 624 10.53 -11.55 5.65
CA ILE A 624 9.69 -11.76 6.83
C ILE A 624 10.49 -12.41 7.96
N LEU A 625 11.30 -13.40 7.64
CA LEU A 625 12.13 -14.10 8.61
C LEU A 625 13.19 -13.19 9.23
N ALA A 626 13.81 -12.32 8.43
CA ALA A 626 14.76 -11.32 8.91
C ALA A 626 14.07 -10.24 9.76
N LEU A 627 12.94 -9.69 9.28
CA LEU A 627 12.14 -8.70 9.99
C LEU A 627 11.76 -9.16 11.40
N THR A 628 11.51 -10.45 11.56
CA THR A 628 11.04 -11.07 12.80
C THR A 628 12.16 -11.73 13.62
N SER A 629 13.40 -11.31 13.39
CA SER A 629 14.59 -11.76 14.13
C SER A 629 15.19 -10.63 14.98
N ASN A 630 16.13 -10.97 15.86
CA ASN A 630 17.01 -10.03 16.56
C ASN A 630 18.34 -9.91 15.78
N PRO A 631 19.19 -8.90 16.02
CA PRO A 631 20.44 -8.70 15.30
C PRO A 631 21.38 -9.93 15.27
N THR A 632 21.43 -10.67 16.37
CA THR A 632 22.42 -11.74 16.61
C THR A 632 21.82 -13.14 16.67
N ARG A 633 20.47 -13.25 16.77
CA ARG A 633 19.75 -14.52 16.93
C ARG A 633 18.32 -14.43 16.40
N THR A 634 17.72 -15.58 16.12
CA THR A 634 16.30 -15.70 15.81
C THR A 634 15.41 -15.33 17.01
N SER A 635 14.15 -15.07 16.77
CA SER A 635 13.17 -14.78 17.81
C SER A 635 11.83 -15.48 17.55
N PRO A 636 11.63 -16.69 18.12
CA PRO A 636 10.34 -17.36 18.04
C PRO A 636 9.17 -16.48 18.49
N VAL A 637 9.37 -15.70 19.53
CA VAL A 637 8.36 -14.74 20.03
C VAL A 637 7.92 -13.75 18.94
N LYS A 638 8.89 -13.07 18.29
CA LYS A 638 8.59 -12.10 17.23
C LYS A 638 7.95 -12.77 16.01
N ARG A 639 8.45 -13.97 15.61
CA ARG A 639 7.89 -14.75 14.48
C ARG A 639 6.45 -15.16 14.75
N GLY A 640 6.19 -15.72 15.93
CA GLY A 640 4.85 -16.13 16.33
C GLY A 640 3.89 -14.94 16.46
N LYS A 641 4.33 -13.86 17.13
CA LYS A 641 3.55 -12.62 17.24
C LYS A 641 3.19 -12.07 15.87
N TRP A 642 4.16 -11.96 14.95
CA TRP A 642 3.91 -11.44 13.61
C TRP A 642 2.86 -12.25 12.83
N ILE A 643 2.90 -13.59 12.94
CA ILE A 643 1.92 -14.48 12.29
C ILE A 643 0.53 -14.26 12.89
N LEU A 644 0.42 -14.20 14.22
CA LEU A 644 -0.85 -13.94 14.89
C LEU A 644 -1.44 -12.57 14.47
N GLU A 645 -0.64 -11.51 14.49
CA GLU A 645 -1.10 -10.15 14.20
C GLU A 645 -1.39 -9.91 12.71
N ASN A 646 -0.45 -10.32 11.82
CA ASN A 646 -0.52 -9.92 10.41
C ASN A 646 -1.17 -10.97 9.52
N VAL A 647 -1.12 -12.25 9.87
CA VAL A 647 -1.73 -13.31 9.07
C VAL A 647 -3.10 -13.70 9.62
N LEU A 648 -3.18 -13.99 10.91
CA LEU A 648 -4.42 -14.48 11.52
C LEU A 648 -5.34 -13.37 12.06
N GLY A 649 -4.84 -12.14 12.23
CA GLY A 649 -5.64 -11.03 12.79
C GLY A 649 -6.02 -11.25 14.27
N ASP A 650 -5.24 -12.02 14.99
CA ASP A 650 -5.49 -12.43 16.36
C ASP A 650 -4.29 -12.08 17.28
N PRO A 651 -4.05 -10.77 17.52
CA PRO A 651 -2.87 -10.32 18.24
C PRO A 651 -2.84 -10.87 19.68
N PRO A 652 -1.65 -11.24 20.20
CA PRO A 652 -1.51 -11.57 21.61
C PRO A 652 -1.69 -10.29 22.44
N PRO A 653 -2.07 -10.42 23.72
CA PRO A 653 -2.17 -9.26 24.60
C PRO A 653 -0.82 -8.54 24.73
N SER A 654 -0.86 -7.24 25.01
CA SER A 654 0.34 -6.43 25.22
C SER A 654 1.14 -6.95 26.40
N ALA A 655 2.47 -6.95 26.28
CA ALA A 655 3.33 -7.34 27.39
C ALA A 655 3.13 -6.40 28.58
N PRO A 656 3.11 -6.91 29.81
CA PRO A 656 3.11 -6.06 31.01
C PRO A 656 4.32 -5.11 31.05
N PRO A 657 4.21 -3.93 31.65
CA PRO A 657 5.36 -3.05 31.80
C PRO A 657 6.45 -3.70 32.67
N GLY A 658 7.72 -3.47 32.29
CA GLY A 658 8.86 -3.94 33.10
C GLY A 658 9.30 -5.39 32.84
N VAL A 659 8.80 -6.06 31.79
CA VAL A 659 9.26 -7.40 31.41
C VAL A 659 10.76 -7.37 31.03
N PRO A 660 11.65 -8.13 31.73
CA PRO A 660 13.07 -8.17 31.38
C PRO A 660 13.29 -8.81 30.00
N ALA A 661 14.26 -8.28 29.25
CA ALA A 661 14.66 -8.91 27.99
C ALA A 661 15.28 -10.29 28.25
N LEU A 662 15.09 -11.24 27.32
CA LEU A 662 15.60 -12.61 27.42
C LEU A 662 17.14 -12.65 27.60
N GLU A 663 17.84 -11.65 27.09
CA GLU A 663 19.29 -11.49 27.18
C GLU A 663 19.81 -11.18 28.60
N GLN A 664 18.95 -10.67 29.49
CA GLN A 664 19.32 -10.32 30.88
C GLN A 664 19.24 -11.53 31.84
N ALA A 665 18.71 -12.68 31.36
CA ALA A 665 18.72 -13.89 32.13
C ALA A 665 20.10 -14.55 32.04
N GLU A 666 20.73 -14.90 33.16
CA GLU A 666 22.00 -15.66 33.24
C GLU A 666 21.83 -17.06 32.64
N HIS A 667 22.12 -17.21 31.35
CA HIS A 667 22.06 -18.50 30.65
C HIS A 667 23.41 -18.84 30.02
N SER A 668 23.84 -20.11 30.16
CA SER A 668 25.05 -20.56 29.51
C SER A 668 24.85 -20.57 27.97
N GLU A 669 25.87 -20.15 27.22
CA GLU A 669 25.88 -20.15 25.75
C GLU A 669 25.64 -21.56 25.13
N ASP A 670 25.76 -22.61 25.94
CA ASP A 670 25.56 -24.00 25.51
C ASP A 670 24.07 -24.45 25.48
N MET A 671 23.12 -23.66 26.00
CA MET A 671 21.70 -24.00 25.98
C MET A 671 21.03 -23.65 24.66
N SER A 672 20.19 -24.60 24.14
CA SER A 672 19.33 -24.31 22.99
C SER A 672 18.36 -23.13 23.25
N LEU A 673 18.00 -22.38 22.20
CA LEU A 673 17.04 -21.28 22.32
C LEU A 673 15.70 -21.74 22.92
N ARG A 674 15.21 -22.92 22.52
CA ARG A 674 14.00 -23.52 23.09
C ARG A 674 14.09 -23.66 24.61
N ARG A 675 15.22 -24.21 25.12
CA ARG A 675 15.39 -24.39 26.56
C ARG A 675 15.41 -23.05 27.33
N ARG A 676 16.04 -22.03 26.78
CA ARG A 676 16.03 -20.68 27.34
C ARG A 676 14.61 -20.09 27.41
N LEU A 677 13.80 -20.28 26.36
CA LEU A 677 12.41 -19.85 26.36
C LEU A 677 11.55 -20.64 27.37
N GLU A 678 11.78 -21.93 27.53
CA GLU A 678 11.08 -22.74 28.54
C GLU A 678 11.36 -22.25 29.95
N ILE A 679 12.61 -21.90 30.27
CA ILE A 679 12.97 -21.33 31.57
C ILE A 679 12.29 -19.95 31.75
N HIS A 680 12.29 -19.10 30.73
CA HIS A 680 11.60 -17.81 30.78
C HIS A 680 10.09 -17.96 31.01
N ARG A 681 9.46 -18.94 30.36
CA ARG A 681 8.02 -19.26 30.53
C ARG A 681 7.68 -19.90 31.88
N SER A 682 8.65 -20.34 32.66
CA SER A 682 8.38 -20.86 34.03
C SER A 682 7.82 -19.79 34.94
N ASN A 683 8.00 -18.49 34.60
CA ASN A 683 7.31 -17.40 35.27
C ASN A 683 5.83 -17.33 34.79
N PRO A 684 4.86 -17.49 35.69
CA PRO A 684 3.42 -17.48 35.35
C PRO A 684 2.98 -16.22 34.59
N SER A 685 3.54 -15.05 34.93
CA SER A 685 3.20 -13.78 34.27
C SER A 685 3.62 -13.73 32.79
N CYS A 686 4.58 -14.57 32.38
CA CYS A 686 5.08 -14.66 31.01
C CYS A 686 4.42 -15.80 30.22
N ALA A 687 4.04 -16.88 30.95
CA ALA A 687 3.61 -18.16 30.39
C ALA A 687 2.42 -18.01 29.41
N GLY A 688 1.42 -17.21 29.78
CA GLY A 688 0.18 -17.08 29.03
C GLY A 688 0.39 -16.56 27.60
N CYS A 689 1.06 -15.42 27.45
CA CYS A 689 1.34 -14.82 26.12
C CYS A 689 2.27 -15.72 25.30
N HIS A 690 3.32 -16.28 25.94
CA HIS A 690 4.30 -17.13 25.27
C HIS A 690 3.69 -18.45 24.77
N LYS A 691 2.68 -18.99 25.46
CA LYS A 691 1.92 -20.19 25.05
C LYS A 691 1.28 -20.00 23.66
N LEU A 692 0.88 -18.79 23.31
CA LEU A 692 0.27 -18.48 22.01
C LEU A 692 1.32 -18.29 20.92
N MET A 693 2.43 -17.59 21.22
CA MET A 693 3.41 -17.12 20.23
C MET A 693 4.52 -18.13 19.96
N ASP A 694 5.13 -18.67 21.03
CA ASP A 694 6.36 -19.46 20.90
C ASP A 694 6.23 -20.72 20.06
N PRO A 695 5.16 -21.54 20.17
CA PRO A 695 5.02 -22.73 19.35
C PRO A 695 5.08 -22.43 17.86
N ILE A 696 4.35 -21.37 17.43
CA ILE A 696 4.30 -20.92 16.03
C ILE A 696 5.69 -20.51 15.57
N GLY A 697 6.38 -19.67 16.35
CA GLY A 697 7.71 -19.19 16.00
C GLY A 697 8.80 -20.28 16.01
N LEU A 698 8.72 -21.24 16.95
CA LEU A 698 9.61 -22.39 16.98
C LEU A 698 9.48 -23.28 15.74
N GLY A 699 8.31 -23.36 15.13
CA GLY A 699 8.10 -24.04 13.86
C GLY A 699 8.91 -23.47 12.69
N LEU A 700 9.44 -22.25 12.83
CA LEU A 700 10.28 -21.58 11.83
C LEU A 700 11.76 -21.52 12.21
N GLU A 701 12.21 -22.18 13.29
CA GLU A 701 13.60 -22.11 13.79
C GLU A 701 14.64 -22.72 12.85
N ASN A 702 14.22 -23.56 11.91
CA ASN A 702 15.09 -24.01 10.83
C ASN A 702 15.54 -22.90 9.88
N PHE A 703 14.99 -21.71 10.00
CA PHE A 703 15.49 -20.51 9.30
C PHE A 703 16.28 -19.64 10.26
N ASP A 704 17.51 -19.27 9.87
CA ASP A 704 18.39 -18.38 10.64
C ASP A 704 17.87 -16.94 10.67
N VAL A 705 18.69 -16.02 11.20
CA VAL A 705 18.35 -14.58 11.34
C VAL A 705 18.02 -13.91 10.01
N ILE A 706 18.71 -14.29 8.94
CA ILE A 706 18.51 -13.71 7.61
C ILE A 706 17.67 -14.61 6.69
N GLY A 707 17.09 -15.68 7.23
CA GLY A 707 16.19 -16.56 6.50
C GLY A 707 16.86 -17.70 5.74
N ARG A 708 18.14 -18.06 5.98
CA ARG A 708 18.77 -19.24 5.43
C ARG A 708 18.35 -20.48 6.20
N TRP A 709 18.26 -21.61 5.50
CA TRP A 709 17.99 -22.91 6.13
C TRP A 709 19.15 -23.38 6.99
N ARG A 710 18.85 -23.91 8.19
CA ARG A 710 19.81 -24.51 9.12
C ARG A 710 19.21 -25.69 9.85
N GLU A 711 20.02 -26.65 10.23
CA GLU A 711 19.63 -27.83 11.04
C GLU A 711 20.17 -27.74 12.47
N LEU A 712 21.14 -26.87 12.68
CA LEU A 712 21.81 -26.66 13.96
C LEU A 712 21.70 -25.18 14.40
N ASP A 713 21.56 -24.97 15.72
CA ASP A 713 21.77 -23.69 16.39
C ASP A 713 23.01 -23.84 17.31
N GLY A 714 24.14 -23.33 16.84
CA GLY A 714 25.44 -23.63 17.42
C GLY A 714 25.76 -25.12 17.34
N LYS A 715 25.84 -25.78 18.50
CA LYS A 715 26.07 -27.23 18.61
C LYS A 715 24.78 -28.04 18.77
N ASN A 716 23.65 -27.38 18.97
CA ASN A 716 22.38 -28.01 19.29
C ASN A 716 21.58 -28.31 18.03
N SER A 717 20.99 -29.48 17.93
CA SER A 717 19.98 -29.80 16.93
C SER A 717 18.74 -28.95 17.13
N ILE A 718 18.17 -28.44 16.04
CA ILE A 718 16.96 -27.63 16.11
C ILE A 718 15.75 -28.53 16.33
N ASP A 719 14.99 -28.24 17.38
CA ASP A 719 13.66 -28.80 17.62
C ASP A 719 12.59 -27.81 17.21
N ALA A 720 12.01 -28.01 16.01
CA ALA A 720 10.99 -27.16 15.42
C ALA A 720 9.56 -27.67 15.67
N LYS A 721 9.34 -28.49 16.68
CA LYS A 721 8.02 -28.99 17.09
C LYS A 721 7.24 -27.89 17.79
N GLY A 722 5.93 -27.84 17.56
CA GLY A 722 5.02 -26.94 18.22
C GLY A 722 3.62 -27.51 18.33
N GLU A 723 2.82 -26.91 19.20
CA GLU A 723 1.41 -27.22 19.38
C GLU A 723 0.63 -25.91 19.48
N LEU A 724 -0.38 -25.76 18.66
CA LEU A 724 -1.26 -24.58 18.71
C LEU A 724 -2.21 -24.67 19.92
N SER A 725 -2.84 -23.53 20.25
CA SER A 725 -3.75 -23.44 21.39
C SER A 725 -4.99 -24.36 21.31
N ASP A 726 -5.30 -24.86 20.11
CA ASP A 726 -6.39 -25.84 19.85
C ASP A 726 -5.92 -27.31 19.92
N GLY A 727 -4.68 -27.57 20.34
CA GLY A 727 -4.10 -28.90 20.51
C GLY A 727 -3.53 -29.53 19.22
N GLN A 728 -3.54 -28.80 18.09
CA GLN A 728 -2.97 -29.32 16.85
C GLN A 728 -1.45 -29.20 16.87
N SER A 729 -0.76 -30.31 16.70
CA SER A 729 0.70 -30.41 16.71
C SER A 729 1.29 -30.38 15.30
N PHE A 730 2.52 -29.88 15.18
CA PHE A 730 3.27 -29.83 13.92
C PHE A 730 4.78 -29.94 14.19
N GLU A 731 5.52 -30.29 13.15
CA GLU A 731 6.98 -30.33 13.16
C GLU A 731 7.54 -29.62 11.92
N GLY A 732 8.22 -28.50 12.16
CA GLY A 732 8.88 -27.69 11.16
C GLY A 732 7.94 -26.81 10.30
N PRO A 733 8.54 -26.04 9.37
CA PRO A 733 7.81 -25.00 8.61
C PRO A 733 6.71 -25.57 7.72
N ALA A 734 6.96 -26.71 7.05
CA ALA A 734 6.01 -27.27 6.09
C ALA A 734 4.69 -27.70 6.76
N GLN A 735 4.78 -28.35 7.92
CA GLN A 735 3.57 -28.75 8.66
C GLN A 735 2.87 -27.56 9.31
N LEU A 736 3.64 -26.58 9.82
CA LEU A 736 3.07 -25.33 10.33
C LEU A 736 2.27 -24.60 9.23
N VAL A 737 2.85 -24.43 8.03
CA VAL A 737 2.16 -23.79 6.90
C VAL A 737 0.91 -24.58 6.51
N ALA A 738 1.00 -25.91 6.41
CA ALA A 738 -0.17 -26.76 6.10
C ALA A 738 -1.30 -26.55 7.14
N LEU A 739 -0.94 -26.46 8.41
CA LEU A 739 -1.88 -26.23 9.49
C LEU A 739 -2.52 -24.84 9.42
N LEU A 740 -1.71 -23.79 9.19
CA LEU A 740 -2.21 -22.43 9.02
C LEU A 740 -3.10 -22.30 7.76
N SER A 741 -2.81 -23.07 6.71
CA SER A 741 -3.63 -23.10 5.50
C SER A 741 -5.04 -23.67 5.72
N THR A 742 -5.29 -24.40 6.82
CA THR A 742 -6.66 -24.78 7.19
C THR A 742 -7.49 -23.61 7.69
N ARG A 743 -6.85 -22.49 8.08
CA ARG A 743 -7.48 -21.26 8.60
C ARG A 743 -7.68 -20.20 7.52
N LYS A 744 -7.76 -20.60 6.25
CA LYS A 744 -7.98 -19.67 5.11
C LYS A 744 -9.14 -18.67 5.31
N PRO A 745 -10.29 -19.02 5.88
CA PRO A 745 -11.35 -18.05 6.14
C PRO A 745 -10.91 -16.92 7.08
N GLN A 746 -10.18 -17.25 8.15
CA GLN A 746 -9.67 -16.27 9.12
C GLN A 746 -8.60 -15.37 8.48
N ILE A 747 -7.71 -15.94 7.66
CA ILE A 747 -6.69 -15.19 6.89
C ILE A 747 -7.38 -14.21 5.94
N ALA A 748 -8.42 -14.66 5.24
CA ALA A 748 -9.18 -13.82 4.33
C ALA A 748 -9.93 -12.67 5.06
N GLU A 749 -10.53 -12.95 6.22
CA GLU A 749 -11.19 -11.94 7.03
C GLU A 749 -10.19 -10.87 7.52
N ASN A 750 -9.02 -11.28 8.02
CA ASN A 750 -7.99 -10.34 8.42
C ASN A 750 -7.51 -9.49 7.23
N PHE A 751 -7.26 -10.12 6.07
CA PHE A 751 -6.85 -9.40 4.87
C PHE A 751 -7.88 -8.34 4.44
N VAL A 752 -9.16 -8.71 4.38
CA VAL A 752 -10.26 -7.79 4.04
C VAL A 752 -10.32 -6.66 5.06
N THR A 753 -10.24 -6.96 6.36
CA THR A 753 -10.22 -5.97 7.45
C THR A 753 -9.08 -4.97 7.28
N ARG A 754 -7.86 -5.43 7.03
CA ARG A 754 -6.68 -4.57 6.83
C ARG A 754 -6.80 -3.73 5.55
N MET A 755 -7.23 -4.34 4.44
CA MET A 755 -7.36 -3.63 3.16
C MET A 755 -8.50 -2.60 3.20
N LEU A 756 -9.62 -2.91 3.84
CA LEU A 756 -10.72 -1.95 4.05
C LEU A 756 -10.28 -0.78 4.94
N THR A 757 -9.54 -1.04 6.04
CA THR A 757 -8.93 -0.01 6.89
C THR A 757 -8.06 0.96 6.07
N TYR A 758 -7.18 0.42 5.22
CA TYR A 758 -6.33 1.21 4.34
C TYR A 758 -7.14 2.00 3.30
N ALA A 759 -8.12 1.36 2.66
CA ALA A 759 -8.95 1.98 1.62
C ALA A 759 -9.78 3.16 2.15
N LEU A 760 -10.33 3.02 3.37
CA LEU A 760 -11.11 4.06 4.03
C LEU A 760 -10.24 5.15 4.67
N GLY A 761 -8.99 4.83 5.01
CA GLY A 761 -8.05 5.75 5.69
C GLY A 761 -8.50 6.13 7.10
N ARG A 762 -9.17 5.22 7.80
CA ARG A 762 -9.61 5.32 9.19
C ARG A 762 -9.68 3.95 9.87
N GLY A 763 -9.70 3.93 11.19
CA GLY A 763 -10.05 2.73 11.94
C GLY A 763 -11.46 2.23 11.56
N LEU A 764 -11.62 0.90 11.54
CA LEU A 764 -12.93 0.30 11.29
C LEU A 764 -13.79 0.44 12.52
N GLN A 765 -15.08 0.66 12.28
CA GLN A 765 -16.12 0.69 13.28
C GLN A 765 -16.88 -0.64 13.28
N ARG A 766 -17.67 -0.90 14.30
CA ARG A 766 -18.47 -2.13 14.42
C ARG A 766 -19.38 -2.32 13.20
N GLU A 767 -19.92 -1.24 12.68
CA GLU A 767 -20.83 -1.20 11.53
C GLU A 767 -20.17 -1.71 10.23
N ASP A 768 -18.86 -1.51 10.10
CA ASP A 768 -18.09 -2.00 8.94
C ASP A 768 -18.03 -3.54 8.86
N LYS A 769 -18.41 -4.27 9.94
CA LYS A 769 -18.48 -5.73 9.97
C LYS A 769 -19.41 -6.27 8.88
N CYS A 770 -20.54 -5.61 8.65
CA CYS A 770 -21.49 -6.02 7.61
C CYS A 770 -20.90 -5.90 6.20
N ASP A 771 -20.08 -4.89 5.97
CA ASP A 771 -19.36 -4.76 4.70
C ASP A 771 -18.28 -5.83 4.57
N ILE A 772 -17.53 -6.14 5.63
CA ILE A 772 -16.55 -7.23 5.63
C ILE A 772 -17.21 -8.56 5.26
N GLU A 773 -18.34 -8.92 5.89
CA GLU A 773 -19.07 -10.16 5.60
C GLU A 773 -19.58 -10.20 4.14
N ARG A 774 -20.08 -9.06 3.64
CA ARG A 774 -20.53 -8.93 2.25
C ARG A 774 -19.37 -9.09 1.26
N ILE A 775 -18.23 -8.44 1.53
CA ILE A 775 -17.01 -8.53 0.72
C ILE A 775 -16.51 -9.99 0.67
N LEU A 776 -16.42 -10.66 1.81
CA LEU A 776 -16.00 -12.07 1.90
C LEU A 776 -16.95 -12.99 1.12
N LYS A 777 -18.26 -12.77 1.23
CA LYS A 777 -19.28 -13.52 0.48
C LYS A 777 -19.13 -13.32 -1.02
N MET A 778 -18.94 -12.07 -1.48
CA MET A 778 -18.74 -11.77 -2.90
C MET A 778 -17.45 -12.40 -3.43
N ALA A 779 -16.34 -12.25 -2.71
CA ALA A 779 -15.04 -12.79 -3.08
C ALA A 779 -15.01 -14.33 -3.10
N SER A 780 -15.81 -15.00 -2.28
CA SER A 780 -15.88 -16.48 -2.23
C SER A 780 -16.37 -17.10 -3.55
N THR A 781 -17.11 -16.35 -4.38
CA THR A 781 -17.58 -16.79 -5.69
C THR A 781 -16.47 -16.88 -6.74
N ASP A 782 -15.33 -16.22 -6.52
CA ASP A 782 -14.17 -16.17 -7.42
C ASP A 782 -12.90 -16.62 -6.69
N SER A 783 -12.96 -17.77 -6.03
CA SER A 783 -11.81 -18.39 -5.33
C SER A 783 -11.02 -17.42 -4.44
N ARG A 784 -11.68 -16.40 -3.92
CA ARG A 784 -11.07 -15.33 -3.09
C ARG A 784 -9.89 -14.63 -3.76
N SER A 785 -10.02 -14.34 -5.07
CA SER A 785 -9.00 -13.57 -5.76
C SER A 785 -8.86 -12.19 -5.12
N ILE A 786 -7.61 -11.67 -5.00
CA ILE A 786 -7.39 -10.35 -4.38
C ILE A 786 -8.04 -9.25 -5.24
N ARG A 787 -8.05 -9.41 -6.56
CA ARG A 787 -8.78 -8.50 -7.47
C ARG A 787 -10.26 -8.41 -7.09
N SER A 788 -10.94 -9.54 -6.90
CA SER A 788 -12.36 -9.58 -6.52
C SER A 788 -12.62 -8.97 -5.15
N ILE A 789 -11.67 -9.12 -4.21
CA ILE A 789 -11.73 -8.44 -2.91
C ILE A 789 -11.65 -6.92 -3.09
N VAL A 790 -10.71 -6.41 -3.88
CA VAL A 790 -10.58 -4.96 -4.17
C VAL A 790 -11.85 -4.44 -4.86
N GLU A 791 -12.39 -5.14 -5.85
CA GLU A 791 -13.65 -4.80 -6.51
C GLU A 791 -14.81 -4.75 -5.51
N ALA A 792 -14.92 -5.74 -4.62
CA ALA A 792 -15.96 -5.79 -3.60
C ALA A 792 -15.83 -4.65 -2.56
N ILE A 793 -14.60 -4.29 -2.15
CA ILE A 793 -14.34 -3.13 -1.28
C ILE A 793 -14.82 -1.84 -1.94
N VAL A 794 -14.50 -1.61 -3.20
CA VAL A 794 -14.91 -0.40 -3.92
C VAL A 794 -16.43 -0.34 -4.11
N MET A 795 -17.09 -1.50 -4.14
CA MET A 795 -18.55 -1.60 -4.28
C MET A 795 -19.32 -1.58 -2.96
N CYS A 796 -18.66 -1.67 -1.81
CA CYS A 796 -19.34 -1.69 -0.51
C CYS A 796 -19.84 -0.31 -0.07
N ASP A 797 -20.79 -0.32 0.86
CA ASP A 797 -21.44 0.91 1.33
C ASP A 797 -20.45 1.84 2.04
N ALA A 798 -19.57 1.32 2.90
CA ALA A 798 -18.55 2.10 3.60
C ALA A 798 -17.63 2.87 2.64
N PHE A 799 -17.35 2.31 1.43
CA PHE A 799 -16.52 2.97 0.44
C PHE A 799 -17.29 4.01 -0.41
N GLN A 800 -18.58 3.82 -0.66
CA GLN A 800 -19.35 4.69 -1.56
C GLN A 800 -20.21 5.74 -0.86
N GLN A 801 -20.53 5.53 0.41
CA GLN A 801 -21.38 6.44 1.18
C GLN A 801 -20.57 7.48 1.94
N LYS A 802 -21.19 8.61 2.24
CA LYS A 802 -20.69 9.56 3.21
C LYS A 802 -21.18 9.16 4.61
N PRO A 803 -20.32 9.27 5.61
CA PRO A 803 -20.68 9.13 6.99
C PRO A 803 -21.50 10.30 7.52
N ASN A 804 -22.31 10.02 8.54
CA ASN A 804 -23.22 11.00 9.16
C ASN A 804 -22.45 12.00 10.03
N VAL A 805 -22.55 13.31 9.69
CA VAL A 805 -21.87 14.41 10.39
C VAL A 805 -22.56 14.77 11.72
N SER A 806 -23.75 14.22 12.02
CA SER A 806 -24.54 14.61 13.19
C SER A 806 -23.90 14.30 14.56
N GLN A 807 -22.81 13.57 14.60
CA GLN A 807 -22.05 13.30 15.84
C GLN A 807 -20.84 14.24 16.07
N LEU A 808 -20.37 14.96 15.05
CA LEU A 808 -19.27 15.93 15.22
C LEU A 808 -19.66 17.14 16.10
N GLY A 809 -20.94 17.48 16.18
CA GLY A 809 -21.44 18.55 17.05
C GLY A 809 -21.39 18.26 18.54
N LYS A 810 -21.25 16.98 18.94
CA LYS A 810 -21.19 16.62 20.38
C LYS A 810 -19.79 16.66 20.98
N LEU A 811 -18.75 16.73 20.14
CA LEU A 811 -17.34 16.84 20.59
C LEU A 811 -16.88 18.29 20.78
N THR A 812 -17.59 19.27 20.25
CA THR A 812 -17.29 20.70 20.44
C THR A 812 -17.92 21.31 21.68
N ASP A 813 -18.92 20.65 22.28
CA ASP A 813 -19.59 21.11 23.52
C ASP A 813 -18.98 20.52 24.80
N ALA A 814 -17.90 19.76 24.69
CA ALA A 814 -17.23 19.12 25.82
C ALA A 814 -15.81 19.68 26.13
N ASN A 815 -15.51 20.92 25.68
CA ASN A 815 -14.32 21.68 26.11
C ASN A 815 -14.70 22.96 26.83
#